data_4475811f38adbb4ab4b2b4d0f0d10b96
#
_entry.id   4475811f38adbb4ab4b2b4d0f0d10b96
#
_cell.length_a   1.000
_cell.length_b   1.000
_cell.length_c   1.000
_cell.angle_alpha   90.00
_cell.angle_beta   90.00
_cell.angle_gamma   90.00
#
_symmetry.space_group_name_H-M   'P 1'
#
loop_
_entity.id
_entity.type
_entity.pdbx_description
1 polymer ?
#
loop_
_entity_poly.entity_id
_entity_poly.type
_entity_poly.pdbx_seq_one_letter_code
_entity_poly.pdbx_strand_id
1 'polypeptide(L)'
;MNKIQYQNCFVGSNIIRREDDKLISGKGQFGADIPLPVDTLHTAVLRSEHASAEIKKIDYEKAIKLKGVYLVLTGEDFCKISNPLLSVIRTDFKSWSCAVDRVNYVGEPVALVFAKNRYIAEDAIDLIDVEYSINNPILDIRESLTTKTKFVHSKTNSNVVSDRYFEYGKPKKYFNGKNKEVEIEIKYPRNSCTPLEGFFVHANYNSDDDIFTVQSNFQGPFSLHSVLSRALKVDEGRLRLISIENSGGSFGIKQAIMPMIILTCLASKISKKNIVWIEDRIEHLTAASSATGRLTKIRASVTKDGFINALDFDQVDDVGAYLRAPEPASLYRMHGNLSGPYKVKNISCRNRVILTNKTPSGLNRGFGGPQHYYALERLVKKIADELKLSHLDVIEKNILEKKQFPYKSPAGALLDSGDYIKLIRKVKNSNSYKKILRRKTEAVKNGKLYGIGYSVIVEPSISNMGYITTALPYSEREKVGHKGGALASSSVSIGPTGSVYVSCDSVPQGQGHHTILSQVVADIFSLNPSDIIINTILDTQKDPWSIAAGNYSSRFAGAVAGTTEIAAKKLKKRLTKIAASKLNCKLDQIKFVNGKIIDKNNFQNNISFRRLAGISHWSPGEVPDEIEQGLREVAFWSDVKIQPPNEKDEINGSLVYGFVFDVCGVEIDPNDSSIKIDKYITGHDAGKILNPLLADGQIYGAYAHAVGASLLEEFRYAKDGSFLSGTFQDYLLPSSKEINQPDIIHIESPSPFTPLGSKGLGEGNCMSTPVAIANAFSDATGVSEITLPLTKSKIHFYLNKNKLEIDTKVTKKKTFLKSDYPISGFGHTLIKMNKSNLWKKLLDVESLSKIIPGCKNIKLIKKNNYLGVINIKVGPIKGEYKFFVKLTNIKHENSFKLIGNTNGKLGHGSGEGFLSLTEIDGKTKITYSYAANVSGKISSVGNRLLNSAAKIIINQFFNSFSKVNKSKNNNFINYFKTKFGIKNETTTI
;
A
#
# COMPACT_ATOMS: atom_id res chain seq x y z
N MET A 1 37.53 35.94 31.63
CA MET A 1 37.43 35.55 30.22
C MET A 1 36.26 34.60 30.05
N ASN A 2 35.09 35.09 29.70
CA ASN A 2 33.91 34.27 29.47
C ASN A 2 34.18 33.39 28.25
N LYS A 3 34.29 32.07 28.39
CA LYS A 3 34.27 31.13 27.31
C LYS A 3 32.99 31.36 26.50
N ILE A 4 33.10 31.93 25.31
CA ILE A 4 32.01 31.99 24.33
C ILE A 4 31.63 30.53 24.04
N GLN A 5 30.44 30.13 24.52
CA GLN A 5 29.90 28.80 24.28
C GLN A 5 29.68 28.70 22.76
N TYR A 6 30.56 27.96 22.07
CA TYR A 6 30.47 27.74 20.63
C TYR A 6 29.32 26.84 20.29
N GLN A 7 28.37 27.46 19.60
CA GLN A 7 27.48 26.88 18.59
C GLN A 7 26.94 25.49 18.90
N ASN A 8 25.65 25.45 19.27
CA ASN A 8 24.87 24.21 19.19
C ASN A 8 24.84 23.77 17.72
N CYS A 9 25.33 22.58 17.40
CA CYS A 9 25.10 21.94 16.12
C CYS A 9 23.69 21.34 16.13
N PHE A 10 22.80 21.86 15.31
CA PHE A 10 21.40 21.40 15.26
C PHE A 10 21.26 20.10 14.46
N VAL A 11 22.04 19.91 13.39
CA VAL A 11 22.06 18.66 12.64
C VAL A 11 22.64 17.54 13.49
N GLY A 12 21.85 16.47 13.69
CA GLY A 12 22.17 15.36 14.59
C GLY A 12 21.57 15.49 15.99
N SER A 13 20.91 16.60 16.31
CA SER A 13 20.23 16.81 17.59
C SER A 13 18.75 16.45 17.53
N ASN A 14 18.16 16.12 18.71
CA ASN A 14 16.75 15.78 18.88
C ASN A 14 15.87 17.03 18.95
N ILE A 15 15.70 17.73 17.82
CA ILE A 15 14.72 18.82 17.75
C ILE A 15 13.34 18.23 17.56
N ILE A 16 12.38 18.65 18.38
CA ILE A 16 10.96 18.31 18.28
C ILE A 16 10.44 18.81 16.91
N ARG A 17 9.57 18.02 16.28
CA ARG A 17 8.99 18.35 14.97
C ARG A 17 8.21 19.67 15.04
N ARG A 18 8.66 20.67 14.29
CA ARG A 18 8.09 22.03 14.30
C ARG A 18 6.66 22.08 13.77
N GLU A 19 6.33 21.16 12.89
CA GLU A 19 5.01 21.02 12.28
C GLU A 19 3.94 20.58 13.28
N ASP A 20 4.33 19.97 14.41
CA ASP A 20 3.39 19.37 15.37
C ASP A 20 2.46 20.38 16.02
N ASP A 21 2.98 21.55 16.43
CA ASP A 21 2.18 22.56 17.10
C ASP A 21 0.95 22.99 16.27
N LYS A 22 1.14 23.16 14.95
CA LYS A 22 0.08 23.49 14.01
C LYS A 22 -0.90 22.32 13.84
N LEU A 23 -0.40 21.11 13.72
CA LEU A 23 -1.19 19.91 13.45
C LEU A 23 -2.05 19.50 14.66
N ILE A 24 -1.44 19.43 15.86
CA ILE A 24 -2.15 19.00 17.08
C ILE A 24 -3.12 20.06 17.62
N SER A 25 -2.94 21.33 17.23
CA SER A 25 -3.87 22.42 17.60
C SER A 25 -5.03 22.60 16.60
N GLY A 26 -5.18 21.70 15.63
CA GLY A 26 -6.26 21.78 14.63
C GLY A 26 -6.10 22.89 13.59
N LYS A 27 -4.90 23.47 13.45
CA LYS A 27 -4.59 24.52 12.46
C LYS A 27 -4.00 23.98 11.16
N GLY A 28 -3.77 22.67 11.06
CA GLY A 28 -3.37 22.01 9.82
C GLY A 28 -4.51 22.04 8.82
N GLN A 29 -4.22 22.34 7.54
CA GLN A 29 -5.18 22.31 6.44
C GLN A 29 -4.84 21.15 5.52
N PHE A 30 -5.72 20.17 5.45
CA PHE A 30 -5.66 19.03 4.54
C PHE A 30 -6.53 19.27 3.31
N GLY A 31 -6.55 18.35 2.35
CA GLY A 31 -7.27 18.55 1.11
C GLY A 31 -8.75 18.92 1.27
N ALA A 32 -9.46 18.26 2.18
CA ALA A 32 -10.87 18.56 2.44
C ALA A 32 -11.13 19.89 3.18
N ASP A 33 -10.08 20.50 3.76
CA ASP A 33 -10.19 21.77 4.51
C ASP A 33 -9.89 23.00 3.64
N ILE A 34 -9.46 22.79 2.39
CA ILE A 34 -9.11 23.88 1.48
C ILE A 34 -10.39 24.62 1.04
N PRO A 35 -10.47 25.95 1.24
CA PRO A 35 -11.59 26.73 0.77
C PRO A 35 -11.76 26.61 -0.75
N LEU A 36 -12.94 26.26 -1.18
CA LEU A 36 -13.31 26.12 -2.59
C LEU A 36 -14.10 27.33 -3.09
N PRO A 37 -14.00 27.72 -4.37
CA PRO A 37 -14.89 28.69 -4.99
C PRO A 37 -16.36 28.27 -4.83
N VAL A 38 -17.27 29.26 -4.65
CA VAL A 38 -18.68 29.04 -4.29
C VAL A 38 -19.44 28.18 -5.31
N ASP A 39 -19.06 28.24 -6.58
CA ASP A 39 -19.70 27.52 -7.69
C ASP A 39 -19.05 26.19 -8.03
N THR A 40 -18.17 25.67 -7.15
CA THR A 40 -17.50 24.40 -7.33
C THR A 40 -18.50 23.25 -7.33
N LEU A 41 -18.41 22.37 -8.33
CA LEU A 41 -19.19 21.14 -8.41
C LEU A 41 -18.46 20.00 -7.69
N HIS A 42 -19.22 19.24 -6.92
CA HIS A 42 -18.73 18.05 -6.21
C HIS A 42 -18.97 16.79 -7.05
N THR A 43 -17.99 15.93 -7.03
CA THR A 43 -18.00 14.69 -7.82
C THR A 43 -18.33 13.49 -6.97
N ALA A 44 -19.24 12.62 -7.45
CA ALA A 44 -19.40 11.26 -7.00
C ALA A 44 -19.15 10.28 -8.17
N VAL A 45 -18.59 9.10 -7.87
CA VAL A 45 -18.14 8.12 -8.87
C VAL A 45 -18.97 6.85 -8.75
N LEU A 46 -19.70 6.51 -9.83
CA LEU A 46 -20.29 5.17 -9.96
C LEU A 46 -19.18 4.18 -10.31
N ARG A 47 -18.98 3.19 -9.46
CA ARG A 47 -17.94 2.18 -9.61
C ARG A 47 -18.52 0.82 -9.87
N SER A 48 -17.82 0.02 -10.68
CA SER A 48 -18.22 -1.36 -10.97
C SER A 48 -18.26 -2.23 -9.73
N GLU A 49 -19.35 -2.97 -9.57
CA GLU A 49 -19.51 -4.05 -8.59
C GLU A 49 -18.94 -5.38 -9.11
N HIS A 50 -18.65 -5.48 -10.41
CA HIS A 50 -18.19 -6.68 -11.08
C HIS A 50 -16.70 -6.63 -11.40
N ALA A 51 -16.02 -7.75 -11.21
CA ALA A 51 -14.62 -7.91 -11.54
C ALA A 51 -14.39 -8.10 -13.06
N SER A 52 -15.40 -8.58 -13.79
CA SER A 52 -15.34 -8.75 -15.25
C SER A 52 -16.75 -8.76 -15.82
N ALA A 53 -17.11 -7.74 -16.58
CA ALA A 53 -18.41 -7.66 -17.25
C ALA A 53 -18.36 -6.74 -18.46
N GLU A 54 -19.18 -6.98 -19.46
CA GLU A 54 -19.46 -6.04 -20.55
C GLU A 54 -20.55 -5.08 -20.11
N ILE A 55 -20.39 -3.79 -20.41
CA ILE A 55 -21.42 -2.76 -20.21
C ILE A 55 -22.33 -2.78 -21.42
N LYS A 56 -23.62 -3.11 -21.23
CA LYS A 56 -24.61 -3.13 -22.30
C LYS A 56 -25.34 -1.80 -22.45
N LYS A 57 -25.66 -1.16 -21.32
CA LYS A 57 -26.35 0.12 -21.25
C LYS A 57 -26.08 0.80 -19.92
N ILE A 58 -25.93 2.13 -19.97
CA ILE A 58 -25.93 3.00 -18.79
C ILE A 58 -27.12 3.95 -18.94
N ASP A 59 -28.08 3.84 -18.01
CA ASP A 59 -29.26 4.71 -17.98
C ASP A 59 -29.13 5.68 -16.81
N TYR A 60 -28.86 6.94 -17.10
CA TYR A 60 -28.70 8.02 -16.14
C TYR A 60 -29.76 9.12 -16.24
N GLU A 61 -30.89 8.88 -16.99
CA GLU A 61 -31.92 9.89 -17.20
C GLU A 61 -32.55 10.42 -15.90
N LYS A 62 -32.70 9.56 -14.89
CA LYS A 62 -33.23 9.96 -13.58
C LYS A 62 -32.21 10.76 -12.78
N ALA A 63 -30.93 10.41 -12.88
CA ALA A 63 -29.85 11.08 -12.18
C ALA A 63 -29.67 12.54 -12.67
N ILE A 64 -29.66 12.75 -13.99
CA ILE A 64 -29.47 14.10 -14.55
C ILE A 64 -30.68 15.03 -14.27
N LYS A 65 -31.87 14.49 -14.07
CA LYS A 65 -33.08 15.24 -13.73
C LYS A 65 -33.17 15.61 -12.23
N LEU A 66 -32.28 15.08 -11.37
CA LEU A 66 -32.29 15.41 -9.96
C LEU A 66 -31.84 16.86 -9.74
N LYS A 67 -32.65 17.64 -9.01
CA LYS A 67 -32.37 19.07 -8.76
C LYS A 67 -31.01 19.23 -8.08
N GLY A 68 -30.13 20.02 -8.70
CA GLY A 68 -28.77 20.28 -8.22
C GLY A 68 -27.68 19.41 -8.85
N VAL A 69 -28.04 18.45 -9.71
CA VAL A 69 -27.11 17.77 -10.63
C VAL A 69 -26.92 18.66 -11.86
N TYR A 70 -25.66 18.84 -12.25
CA TYR A 70 -25.28 19.65 -13.42
C TYR A 70 -24.89 18.80 -14.61
N LEU A 71 -24.21 17.67 -14.34
CA LEU A 71 -23.59 16.89 -15.38
C LEU A 71 -23.47 15.43 -14.94
N VAL A 72 -23.69 14.50 -15.86
CA VAL A 72 -23.36 13.07 -15.73
C VAL A 72 -22.52 12.69 -16.93
N LEU A 73 -21.34 12.12 -16.71
CA LEU A 73 -20.43 11.69 -17.76
C LEU A 73 -20.09 10.20 -17.62
N THR A 74 -20.04 9.51 -18.75
CA THR A 74 -19.69 8.09 -18.86
C THR A 74 -18.31 7.90 -19.48
N GLY A 75 -17.84 6.66 -19.52
CA GLY A 75 -16.59 6.33 -20.21
C GLY A 75 -16.58 6.69 -21.68
N GLU A 76 -17.73 6.60 -22.37
CA GLU A 76 -17.88 7.01 -23.77
C GLU A 76 -17.64 8.51 -23.97
N ASP A 77 -18.11 9.36 -23.05
CA ASP A 77 -17.92 10.80 -23.13
C ASP A 77 -16.45 11.15 -22.94
N PHE A 78 -15.81 10.57 -21.94
CA PHE A 78 -14.41 10.82 -21.65
C PHE A 78 -13.46 10.33 -22.74
N CYS A 79 -13.67 9.14 -23.33
CA CYS A 79 -12.77 8.58 -24.32
C CYS A 79 -12.73 9.37 -25.63
N LYS A 80 -13.80 10.13 -25.97
CA LYS A 80 -13.83 11.02 -27.16
C LYS A 80 -12.83 12.18 -27.04
N ILE A 81 -12.60 12.68 -25.81
CA ILE A 81 -11.83 13.90 -25.54
C ILE A 81 -10.51 13.65 -24.81
N SER A 82 -10.19 12.41 -24.47
CA SER A 82 -8.93 12.03 -23.82
C SER A 82 -8.15 10.99 -24.63
N ASN A 83 -6.90 10.74 -24.18
CA ASN A 83 -6.12 9.58 -24.62
C ASN A 83 -6.09 8.53 -23.48
N PRO A 84 -5.92 7.24 -23.83
CA PRO A 84 -5.68 6.22 -22.82
C PRO A 84 -4.36 6.47 -22.08
N LEU A 85 -4.31 6.06 -20.82
CA LEU A 85 -3.08 6.06 -20.03
C LEU A 85 -2.04 5.11 -20.63
N LEU A 86 -0.79 5.55 -20.65
CA LEU A 86 0.32 4.76 -21.15
C LEU A 86 1.13 4.17 -20.02
N SER A 87 1.71 3.01 -20.26
CA SER A 87 2.77 2.40 -19.45
C SER A 87 4.06 2.25 -20.27
N VAL A 88 5.15 1.87 -19.62
CA VAL A 88 6.44 1.63 -20.27
C VAL A 88 6.35 0.44 -21.25
N ILE A 89 5.57 -0.58 -20.91
CA ILE A 89 5.29 -1.72 -21.80
C ILE A 89 4.08 -1.36 -22.65
N ARG A 90 4.24 -1.46 -23.95
CA ARG A 90 3.12 -1.29 -24.91
C ARG A 90 2.22 -2.52 -24.86
N THR A 91 0.92 -2.29 -24.79
CA THR A 91 -0.11 -3.33 -24.73
C THR A 91 -1.11 -3.17 -25.88
N ASP A 92 -1.73 -4.26 -26.29
CA ASP A 92 -2.76 -4.26 -27.33
C ASP A 92 -4.13 -3.76 -26.82
N PHE A 93 -4.27 -3.56 -25.50
CA PHE A 93 -5.46 -2.99 -24.88
C PHE A 93 -5.25 -1.55 -24.43
N LYS A 94 -6.34 -0.79 -24.36
CA LYS A 94 -6.36 0.61 -23.93
C LYS A 94 -6.71 0.71 -22.44
N SER A 95 -5.95 1.48 -21.68
CA SER A 95 -6.22 1.79 -20.27
C SER A 95 -6.91 3.15 -20.16
N TRP A 96 -8.24 3.16 -20.17
CA TRP A 96 -9.03 4.37 -19.99
C TRP A 96 -9.14 4.75 -18.50
N SER A 97 -9.36 6.02 -18.20
CA SER A 97 -9.60 6.51 -16.83
C SER A 97 -11.01 6.15 -16.32
N CYS A 98 -11.96 5.89 -17.22
CA CYS A 98 -13.31 5.44 -16.95
C CYS A 98 -13.64 4.31 -17.93
N ALA A 99 -14.36 3.28 -17.50
CA ALA A 99 -14.71 2.13 -18.32
C ALA A 99 -15.62 2.55 -19.51
N VAL A 100 -15.32 2.05 -20.71
CA VAL A 100 -16.08 2.40 -21.94
C VAL A 100 -17.09 1.30 -22.28
N ASP A 101 -16.61 0.14 -22.66
CA ASP A 101 -17.41 -1.00 -23.12
C ASP A 101 -17.39 -2.18 -22.15
N ARG A 102 -16.48 -2.14 -21.18
CA ARG A 102 -16.20 -3.26 -20.28
C ARG A 102 -15.57 -2.81 -18.97
N VAL A 103 -15.89 -3.51 -17.89
CA VAL A 103 -15.21 -3.40 -16.59
C VAL A 103 -14.32 -4.63 -16.37
N ASN A 104 -13.14 -4.42 -15.79
CA ASN A 104 -12.12 -5.44 -15.61
C ASN A 104 -11.69 -5.64 -14.15
N TYR A 105 -12.19 -4.83 -13.20
CA TYR A 105 -11.99 -5.02 -11.76
C TYR A 105 -13.11 -4.34 -10.96
N VAL A 106 -13.37 -4.83 -9.75
CA VAL A 106 -14.30 -4.18 -8.81
C VAL A 106 -13.74 -2.82 -8.38
N GLY A 107 -14.55 -1.77 -8.48
CA GLY A 107 -14.13 -0.40 -8.18
C GLY A 107 -13.71 0.42 -9.40
N GLU A 108 -13.73 -0.14 -10.61
CA GLU A 108 -13.45 0.62 -11.84
C GLU A 108 -14.51 1.70 -12.05
N PRO A 109 -14.13 2.97 -12.33
CA PRO A 109 -15.10 4.03 -12.63
C PRO A 109 -15.93 3.70 -13.87
N VAL A 110 -17.26 3.87 -13.79
CA VAL A 110 -18.22 3.61 -14.89
C VAL A 110 -18.91 4.88 -15.33
N ALA A 111 -19.31 5.72 -14.39
CA ALA A 111 -19.88 7.04 -14.64
C ALA A 111 -19.56 7.99 -13.47
N LEU A 112 -19.58 9.28 -13.73
CA LEU A 112 -19.36 10.33 -12.74
C LEU A 112 -20.52 11.30 -12.75
N VAL A 113 -20.96 11.69 -11.56
CA VAL A 113 -21.99 12.74 -11.35
C VAL A 113 -21.32 13.97 -10.77
N PHE A 114 -21.66 15.14 -11.32
CA PHE A 114 -21.19 16.44 -10.87
C PHE A 114 -22.39 17.28 -10.41
N ALA A 115 -22.41 17.63 -9.13
CA ALA A 115 -23.56 18.29 -8.51
C ALA A 115 -23.13 19.46 -7.59
N LYS A 116 -24.12 20.26 -7.17
CA LYS A 116 -23.91 21.44 -6.30
C LYS A 116 -23.23 21.11 -4.96
N ASN A 117 -23.41 19.90 -4.45
CA ASN A 117 -22.74 19.41 -3.26
C ASN A 117 -22.58 17.88 -3.33
N ARG A 118 -21.76 17.33 -2.43
CA ARG A 118 -21.45 15.91 -2.37
C ARG A 118 -22.69 15.02 -2.17
N TYR A 119 -23.60 15.40 -1.31
CA TYR A 119 -24.79 14.60 -0.99
C TYR A 119 -25.70 14.40 -2.19
N ILE A 120 -25.96 15.48 -2.95
CA ILE A 120 -26.75 15.40 -4.20
C ILE A 120 -26.04 14.52 -5.24
N ALA A 121 -24.71 14.60 -5.34
CA ALA A 121 -23.94 13.78 -6.26
C ALA A 121 -24.03 12.29 -5.90
N GLU A 122 -23.96 11.96 -4.61
CA GLU A 122 -24.07 10.57 -4.10
C GLU A 122 -25.50 10.03 -4.26
N ASP A 123 -26.54 10.83 -3.95
CA ASP A 123 -27.95 10.45 -4.18
C ASP A 123 -28.23 10.20 -5.67
N ALA A 124 -27.64 11.00 -6.56
CA ALA A 124 -27.82 10.85 -8.00
C ALA A 124 -27.17 9.58 -8.56
N ILE A 125 -26.04 9.14 -8.01
CA ILE A 125 -25.41 7.85 -8.40
C ILE A 125 -26.37 6.68 -8.18
N ASP A 126 -27.17 6.69 -7.12
CA ASP A 126 -28.13 5.64 -6.82
C ASP A 126 -29.30 5.58 -7.82
N LEU A 127 -29.46 6.60 -8.66
CA LEU A 127 -30.46 6.66 -9.73
C LEU A 127 -29.92 6.21 -11.09
N ILE A 128 -28.64 5.86 -11.20
CA ILE A 128 -28.03 5.35 -12.43
C ILE A 128 -28.20 3.83 -12.47
N ASP A 129 -28.84 3.33 -13.52
CA ASP A 129 -28.99 1.90 -13.77
C ASP A 129 -27.98 1.44 -14.82
N VAL A 130 -27.20 0.39 -14.55
CA VAL A 130 -26.23 -0.20 -15.50
C VAL A 130 -26.58 -1.63 -15.79
N GLU A 131 -26.75 -1.96 -17.07
CA GLU A 131 -26.96 -3.33 -17.53
C GLU A 131 -25.62 -3.97 -17.87
N TYR A 132 -25.28 -5.07 -17.17
CA TYR A 132 -24.05 -5.81 -17.34
C TYR A 132 -24.26 -7.20 -17.90
N SER A 133 -23.36 -7.64 -18.78
CA SER A 133 -23.19 -9.06 -19.13
C SER A 133 -21.97 -9.58 -18.36
N ILE A 134 -22.20 -10.33 -17.28
CA ILE A 134 -21.17 -10.75 -16.32
C ILE A 134 -20.35 -11.90 -16.88
N ASN A 135 -19.03 -11.85 -16.70
CA ASN A 135 -18.08 -12.88 -17.08
C ASN A 135 -17.37 -13.48 -15.85
N ASN A 136 -16.82 -14.68 -15.99
CA ASN A 136 -16.00 -15.30 -14.96
C ASN A 136 -14.63 -14.62 -14.89
N PRO A 137 -14.23 -14.02 -13.75
CA PRO A 137 -12.96 -13.32 -13.61
C PRO A 137 -11.78 -14.28 -13.45
N ILE A 138 -10.59 -13.81 -13.83
CA ILE A 138 -9.30 -14.47 -13.58
C ILE A 138 -8.67 -13.80 -12.35
N LEU A 139 -8.51 -14.55 -11.26
CA LEU A 139 -8.01 -14.03 -9.97
C LEU A 139 -6.73 -14.72 -9.52
N ASP A 140 -6.49 -15.95 -9.95
CA ASP A 140 -5.30 -16.70 -9.52
C ASP A 140 -4.12 -16.46 -10.47
N ILE A 141 -2.93 -16.26 -9.88
CA ILE A 141 -1.68 -16.00 -10.62
C ILE A 141 -1.35 -17.18 -11.55
N ARG A 142 -1.53 -18.43 -11.09
CA ARG A 142 -1.20 -19.61 -11.85
C ARG A 142 -2.20 -19.83 -12.99
N GLU A 143 -3.50 -19.58 -12.74
CA GLU A 143 -4.52 -19.60 -13.80
C GLU A 143 -4.18 -18.57 -14.88
N SER A 144 -3.84 -17.34 -14.50
CA SER A 144 -3.47 -16.29 -15.45
C SER A 144 -2.25 -16.64 -16.30
N LEU A 145 -1.24 -17.29 -15.72
CA LEU A 145 -0.02 -17.73 -16.42
C LEU A 145 -0.27 -18.85 -17.43
N THR A 146 -1.22 -19.74 -17.18
CA THR A 146 -1.36 -21.00 -17.92
C THR A 146 -2.55 -21.04 -18.87
N THR A 147 -3.55 -20.18 -18.66
CA THR A 147 -4.75 -20.15 -19.49
C THR A 147 -4.45 -19.76 -20.95
N LYS A 148 -5.08 -20.46 -21.90
CA LYS A 148 -5.01 -20.18 -23.32
C LYS A 148 -6.35 -19.73 -23.93
N THR A 149 -7.39 -19.65 -23.09
CA THR A 149 -8.78 -19.42 -23.56
C THR A 149 -9.49 -18.31 -22.82
N LYS A 150 -8.94 -17.85 -21.70
CA LYS A 150 -9.51 -16.78 -20.88
C LYS A 150 -8.53 -15.63 -20.75
N PHE A 151 -8.95 -14.44 -21.07
CA PHE A 151 -8.11 -13.25 -21.00
C PHE A 151 -8.82 -12.13 -20.25
N VAL A 152 -8.07 -11.35 -19.49
CA VAL A 152 -8.58 -10.15 -18.79
C VAL A 152 -9.13 -9.16 -19.80
N HIS A 153 -8.41 -8.97 -20.91
CA HIS A 153 -8.85 -8.15 -22.04
C HIS A 153 -9.16 -9.03 -23.25
N SER A 154 -10.37 -8.94 -23.79
CA SER A 154 -10.86 -9.79 -24.88
C SER A 154 -10.07 -9.67 -26.20
N LYS A 155 -9.33 -8.56 -26.36
CA LYS A 155 -8.52 -8.27 -27.56
C LYS A 155 -7.09 -8.82 -27.49
N THR A 156 -6.71 -9.44 -26.35
CA THR A 156 -5.38 -10.04 -26.19
C THR A 156 -5.44 -11.55 -26.37
N ASN A 157 -4.29 -12.15 -26.64
CA ASN A 157 -4.11 -13.61 -26.72
C ASN A 157 -3.26 -14.16 -25.58
N SER A 158 -2.91 -13.32 -24.59
CA SER A 158 -2.16 -13.66 -23.40
C SER A 158 -2.46 -12.70 -22.25
N ASN A 159 -2.45 -13.21 -21.03
CA ASN A 159 -2.42 -12.38 -19.81
C ASN A 159 -0.99 -12.03 -19.38
N VAL A 160 0.04 -12.63 -19.97
CA VAL A 160 1.44 -12.30 -19.71
C VAL A 160 1.82 -11.12 -20.60
N VAL A 161 2.09 -9.97 -19.99
CA VAL A 161 2.43 -8.72 -20.69
C VAL A 161 3.95 -8.48 -20.76
N SER A 162 4.74 -9.19 -19.96
CA SER A 162 6.20 -9.19 -20.03
C SER A 162 6.75 -10.50 -19.50
N ASP A 163 7.77 -11.03 -20.17
CA ASP A 163 8.55 -12.20 -19.76
C ASP A 163 10.02 -11.96 -20.14
N ARG A 164 10.85 -11.74 -19.12
CA ARG A 164 12.27 -11.38 -19.28
C ARG A 164 13.14 -12.34 -18.48
N TYR A 165 14.25 -12.80 -19.08
CA TYR A 165 15.27 -13.61 -18.42
C TYR A 165 16.60 -12.88 -18.37
N PHE A 166 17.27 -12.95 -17.23
CA PHE A 166 18.53 -12.29 -16.95
C PHE A 166 19.54 -13.29 -16.35
N GLU A 167 20.82 -13.11 -16.67
CA GLU A 167 21.89 -13.98 -16.17
C GLU A 167 23.13 -13.14 -15.87
N TYR A 168 23.65 -13.24 -14.65
CA TYR A 168 24.85 -12.55 -14.16
C TYR A 168 25.84 -13.55 -13.60
N GLY A 169 27.12 -13.44 -13.99
CA GLY A 169 28.15 -14.43 -13.64
C GLY A 169 27.97 -15.74 -14.41
N LYS A 170 28.08 -16.88 -13.73
CA LYS A 170 27.96 -18.22 -14.31
C LYS A 170 27.06 -19.13 -13.46
N PRO A 171 25.76 -18.78 -13.25
CA PRO A 171 24.90 -19.55 -12.34
C PRO A 171 24.72 -21.02 -12.76
N LYS A 172 24.58 -21.29 -14.05
CA LYS A 172 24.43 -22.67 -14.59
C LYS A 172 25.53 -23.63 -14.16
N LYS A 173 26.76 -23.11 -13.90
CA LYS A 173 27.89 -23.92 -13.39
C LYS A 173 27.60 -24.52 -12.01
N TYR A 174 26.75 -23.85 -11.20
CA TYR A 174 26.47 -24.24 -9.84
C TYR A 174 25.18 -25.03 -9.66
N PHE A 175 24.26 -24.97 -10.63
CA PHE A 175 23.02 -25.75 -10.68
C PHE A 175 23.17 -26.95 -11.60
N ASN A 176 24.07 -27.89 -11.23
CA ASN A 176 24.43 -29.05 -12.02
C ASN A 176 24.31 -30.38 -11.25
N GLY A 177 23.61 -30.35 -10.11
CA GLY A 177 23.41 -31.53 -9.25
C GLY A 177 24.60 -31.92 -8.37
N LYS A 178 25.79 -31.27 -8.52
CA LYS A 178 26.98 -31.56 -7.70
C LYS A 178 26.99 -30.85 -6.35
N ASN A 179 26.32 -29.71 -6.25
CA ASN A 179 26.20 -28.95 -5.03
C ASN A 179 24.83 -29.23 -4.37
N LYS A 180 24.71 -28.95 -3.07
CA LYS A 180 23.41 -28.97 -2.41
C LYS A 180 22.58 -27.81 -2.97
N GLU A 181 21.37 -28.12 -3.43
CA GLU A 181 20.39 -27.13 -3.88
C GLU A 181 19.29 -27.05 -2.85
N VAL A 182 18.90 -25.82 -2.49
CA VAL A 182 17.79 -25.52 -1.60
C VAL A 182 16.83 -24.60 -2.34
N GLU A 183 15.54 -24.93 -2.33
CA GLU A 183 14.51 -24.23 -3.08
C GLU A 183 13.30 -23.92 -2.18
N ILE A 184 12.67 -22.77 -2.41
CA ILE A 184 11.40 -22.41 -1.78
C ILE A 184 10.48 -21.67 -2.76
N GLU A 185 9.18 -21.93 -2.69
CA GLU A 185 8.17 -21.14 -3.38
C GLU A 185 7.39 -20.32 -2.38
N ILE A 186 7.27 -19.01 -2.65
CA ILE A 186 6.65 -18.04 -1.75
C ILE A 186 5.65 -17.17 -2.51
N LYS A 187 4.49 -16.95 -1.89
CA LYS A 187 3.50 -15.97 -2.31
C LYS A 187 3.48 -14.82 -1.32
N TYR A 188 3.79 -13.60 -1.80
CA TYR A 188 3.57 -12.37 -1.05
C TYR A 188 2.21 -11.79 -1.42
N PRO A 189 1.29 -11.56 -0.45
CA PRO A 189 -0.07 -11.11 -0.74
C PRO A 189 -0.13 -9.62 -1.06
N ARG A 190 -1.27 -9.17 -1.59
CA ARG A 190 -1.59 -7.74 -1.74
C ARG A 190 -2.01 -7.16 -0.39
N ASN A 191 -1.49 -5.98 -0.08
CA ASN A 191 -1.86 -5.15 1.06
C ASN A 191 -1.71 -3.66 0.70
N SER A 192 -2.16 -2.76 1.56
CA SER A 192 -2.02 -1.31 1.37
C SER A 192 -1.63 -0.63 2.68
N CYS A 193 -0.75 0.35 2.62
CA CYS A 193 -0.41 1.20 3.77
C CYS A 193 -1.52 2.21 4.14
N THR A 194 -2.67 2.15 3.53
CA THR A 194 -3.91 2.92 3.81
C THR A 194 -3.68 4.26 4.53
N PRO A 195 -3.27 5.34 3.82
CA PRO A 195 -3.07 6.64 4.45
C PRO A 195 -4.37 7.11 5.12
N LEU A 196 -4.23 7.86 6.22
CA LEU A 196 -5.38 8.34 6.98
C LEU A 196 -6.26 9.28 6.14
N GLU A 197 -5.63 10.15 5.35
CA GLU A 197 -6.29 10.99 4.35
C GLU A 197 -6.40 10.25 3.02
N GLY A 198 -7.61 10.18 2.43
CA GLY A 198 -7.86 9.72 1.07
C GLY A 198 -7.31 10.68 0.01
N PHE A 199 -7.64 10.45 -1.25
CA PHE A 199 -7.31 11.37 -2.33
C PHE A 199 -8.15 12.65 -2.28
N PHE A 200 -7.54 13.74 -2.70
CA PHE A 200 -8.19 15.02 -2.94
C PHE A 200 -7.77 15.57 -4.31
N VAL A 201 -8.72 15.99 -5.11
CA VAL A 201 -8.47 16.66 -6.40
C VAL A 201 -9.41 17.86 -6.51
N HIS A 202 -8.86 19.02 -6.71
CA HIS A 202 -9.57 20.21 -7.14
C HIS A 202 -9.02 20.63 -8.49
N ALA A 203 -9.85 20.62 -9.53
CA ALA A 203 -9.49 20.95 -10.91
C ALA A 203 -10.26 22.17 -11.41
N ASN A 204 -9.55 23.06 -12.09
CA ASN A 204 -10.08 24.22 -12.78
C ASN A 204 -9.53 24.26 -14.21
N TYR A 205 -10.40 24.56 -15.17
CA TYR A 205 -10.03 24.88 -16.53
C TYR A 205 -10.30 26.32 -16.84
N ASN A 206 -9.25 27.10 -17.14
CA ASN A 206 -9.36 28.46 -17.63
C ASN A 206 -9.45 28.45 -19.17
N SER A 207 -10.61 28.85 -19.70
CA SER A 207 -10.86 28.88 -21.15
C SER A 207 -10.07 29.96 -21.89
N ASP A 208 -9.70 31.06 -21.22
CA ASP A 208 -9.04 32.22 -21.82
C ASP A 208 -7.58 31.89 -22.13
N ASP A 209 -6.92 31.16 -21.23
CA ASP A 209 -5.53 30.75 -21.36
C ASP A 209 -5.37 29.31 -21.88
N ASP A 210 -6.46 28.53 -21.99
CA ASP A 210 -6.47 27.09 -22.28
C ASP A 210 -5.59 26.31 -21.30
N ILE A 211 -5.69 26.64 -20.00
CA ILE A 211 -4.85 26.04 -18.94
C ILE A 211 -5.72 25.24 -17.95
N PHE A 212 -5.29 24.02 -17.67
CA PHE A 212 -5.76 23.25 -16.52
C PHE A 212 -4.91 23.57 -15.29
N THR A 213 -5.56 23.93 -14.18
CA THR A 213 -4.93 24.05 -12.86
C THR A 213 -5.50 22.99 -11.92
N VAL A 214 -4.63 22.17 -11.34
CA VAL A 214 -5.02 21.09 -10.41
C VAL A 214 -4.30 21.25 -9.09
N GLN A 215 -5.07 21.34 -7.99
CA GLN A 215 -4.54 21.28 -6.64
C GLN A 215 -4.88 19.92 -6.02
N SER A 216 -3.86 19.23 -5.47
CA SER A 216 -4.05 17.87 -4.95
C SER A 216 -2.95 17.47 -3.96
N ASN A 217 -3.24 16.42 -3.20
CA ASN A 217 -2.29 15.77 -2.28
C ASN A 217 -1.45 14.70 -2.98
N PHE A 218 -0.82 15.05 -4.11
CA PHE A 218 0.04 14.15 -4.89
C PHE A 218 1.16 13.51 -4.08
N GLN A 219 1.62 12.34 -4.54
CA GLN A 219 2.92 11.80 -4.12
C GLN A 219 4.08 12.70 -4.63
N GLY A 220 3.98 13.17 -5.87
CA GLY A 220 4.89 14.11 -6.51
C GLY A 220 4.35 14.58 -7.86
N PRO A 221 4.16 15.89 -8.09
CA PRO A 221 3.45 16.41 -9.27
C PRO A 221 4.22 16.17 -10.57
N PHE A 222 5.52 16.36 -10.61
CA PHE A 222 6.30 16.29 -11.86
C PHE A 222 6.34 14.89 -12.47
N SER A 223 6.32 13.83 -11.65
CA SER A 223 6.27 12.45 -12.15
C SER A 223 4.92 12.08 -12.81
N LEU A 224 3.88 12.86 -12.56
CA LEU A 224 2.55 12.70 -13.17
C LEU A 224 2.38 13.59 -14.40
N HIS A 225 3.10 14.69 -14.48
CA HIS A 225 2.83 15.83 -15.38
C HIS A 225 2.77 15.42 -16.84
N SER A 226 3.81 14.78 -17.40
CA SER A 226 3.85 14.37 -18.80
C SER A 226 2.83 13.29 -19.16
N VAL A 227 2.49 12.40 -18.24
CA VAL A 227 1.46 11.36 -18.43
C VAL A 227 0.08 12.00 -18.47
N LEU A 228 -0.19 12.94 -17.57
CA LEU A 228 -1.47 13.66 -17.48
C LEU A 228 -1.69 14.58 -18.68
N SER A 229 -0.70 15.40 -19.07
CA SER A 229 -0.82 16.31 -20.22
C SER A 229 -1.14 15.55 -21.51
N ARG A 230 -0.45 14.42 -21.73
CA ARG A 230 -0.74 13.54 -22.86
C ARG A 230 -2.14 12.93 -22.82
N ALA A 231 -2.60 12.49 -21.65
CA ALA A 231 -3.94 11.94 -21.48
C ALA A 231 -5.03 13.01 -21.70
N LEU A 232 -4.78 14.25 -21.29
CA LEU A 232 -5.66 15.40 -21.49
C LEU A 232 -5.59 16.00 -22.91
N LYS A 233 -4.68 15.53 -23.78
CA LYS A 233 -4.41 16.06 -25.12
C LYS A 233 -4.00 17.54 -25.11
N VAL A 234 -3.14 17.92 -24.18
CA VAL A 234 -2.59 19.28 -24.07
C VAL A 234 -1.07 19.24 -23.96
N ASP A 235 -0.42 20.34 -24.32
CA ASP A 235 1.00 20.52 -24.08
C ASP A 235 1.28 20.65 -22.58
N GLU A 236 2.49 20.26 -22.13
CA GLU A 236 2.86 20.30 -20.70
C GLU A 236 2.69 21.70 -20.10
N GLY A 237 2.95 22.77 -20.86
CA GLY A 237 2.75 24.16 -20.43
C GLY A 237 1.28 24.55 -20.17
N ARG A 238 0.32 23.74 -20.66
CA ARG A 238 -1.12 23.94 -20.45
C ARG A 238 -1.69 23.17 -19.26
N LEU A 239 -0.83 22.49 -18.50
CA LEU A 239 -1.19 21.77 -17.27
C LEU A 239 -0.35 22.28 -16.10
N ARG A 240 -1.01 22.85 -15.10
CA ARG A 240 -0.38 23.28 -13.85
C ARG A 240 -0.83 22.39 -12.70
N LEU A 241 0.11 21.75 -12.03
CA LEU A 241 -0.13 20.93 -10.84
C LEU A 241 0.44 21.62 -9.61
N ILE A 242 -0.38 21.78 -8.57
CA ILE A 242 0.00 22.45 -7.31
C ILE A 242 -0.23 21.48 -6.16
N SER A 243 0.81 21.19 -5.37
CA SER A 243 0.66 20.37 -4.15
C SER A 243 0.00 21.18 -3.03
N ILE A 244 -0.58 20.48 -2.06
CA ILE A 244 -1.11 21.10 -0.84
C ILE A 244 -0.05 21.15 0.25
N GLU A 245 -0.23 22.02 1.25
CA GLU A 245 0.76 22.19 2.33
C GLU A 245 0.85 20.96 3.25
N ASN A 246 -0.28 20.43 3.69
CA ASN A 246 -0.33 19.27 4.58
C ASN A 246 -1.00 18.08 3.88
N SER A 247 -0.40 16.91 3.98
CA SER A 247 -0.96 15.67 3.48
C SER A 247 -0.96 14.61 4.58
N GLY A 248 -2.11 13.98 4.79
CA GLY A 248 -2.34 12.96 5.80
C GLY A 248 -1.80 11.57 5.44
N GLY A 249 -0.57 11.55 4.94
CA GLY A 249 0.11 10.34 4.48
C GLY A 249 -0.08 10.08 2.99
N SER A 250 0.82 9.29 2.42
CA SER A 250 0.68 8.74 1.06
C SER A 250 1.26 7.32 1.00
N PHE A 251 2.45 7.12 1.53
CA PHE A 251 3.18 5.84 1.52
C PHE A 251 3.33 5.24 0.11
N GLY A 252 3.21 6.08 -0.93
CA GLY A 252 3.23 5.69 -2.34
C GLY A 252 1.86 5.62 -3.00
N ILE A 253 0.79 5.31 -2.26
CA ILE A 253 -0.56 5.06 -2.80
C ILE A 253 -1.09 6.26 -3.60
N LYS A 254 -0.79 7.51 -3.16
CA LYS A 254 -1.28 8.72 -3.83
C LYS A 254 -0.69 8.98 -5.24
N GLN A 255 0.21 8.12 -5.72
CA GLN A 255 0.59 8.08 -7.13
C GLN A 255 -0.55 7.58 -8.04
N ALA A 256 -1.46 6.76 -7.51
CA ALA A 256 -2.58 6.17 -8.28
C ALA A 256 -3.72 7.17 -8.61
N ILE A 257 -3.58 8.44 -8.25
CA ILE A 257 -4.61 9.50 -8.41
C ILE A 257 -4.84 9.93 -9.87
N MET A 258 -3.96 9.56 -10.80
CA MET A 258 -4.00 10.00 -12.20
C MET A 258 -5.37 9.90 -12.90
N PRO A 259 -6.11 8.78 -12.82
CA PRO A 259 -7.42 8.69 -13.48
C PRO A 259 -8.39 9.78 -13.01
N MET A 260 -8.42 10.07 -11.71
CA MET A 260 -9.34 11.07 -11.16
C MET A 260 -8.94 12.49 -11.53
N ILE A 261 -7.65 12.79 -11.65
CA ILE A 261 -7.19 14.09 -12.16
C ILE A 261 -7.68 14.29 -13.60
N ILE A 262 -7.54 13.28 -14.47
CA ILE A 262 -8.00 13.35 -15.86
C ILE A 262 -9.52 13.59 -15.92
N LEU A 263 -10.29 12.78 -15.17
CA LEU A 263 -11.75 12.87 -15.19
C LEU A 263 -12.27 14.22 -14.65
N THR A 264 -11.68 14.75 -13.59
CA THR A 264 -12.06 16.05 -13.02
C THR A 264 -11.65 17.22 -13.90
N CYS A 265 -10.47 17.17 -14.54
CA CYS A 265 -10.03 18.17 -15.52
C CYS A 265 -10.98 18.25 -16.73
N LEU A 266 -11.32 17.09 -17.31
CA LEU A 266 -12.22 17.04 -18.47
C LEU A 266 -13.62 17.51 -18.11
N ALA A 267 -14.12 17.14 -16.94
CA ALA A 267 -15.41 17.65 -16.44
C ALA A 267 -15.37 19.16 -16.21
N SER A 268 -14.26 19.71 -15.71
CA SER A 268 -14.08 21.17 -15.59
C SER A 268 -14.11 21.86 -16.94
N LYS A 269 -13.44 21.28 -17.96
CA LYS A 269 -13.45 21.82 -19.34
C LYS A 269 -14.86 21.82 -19.97
N ILE A 270 -15.62 20.74 -19.75
CA ILE A 270 -17.00 20.61 -20.28
C ILE A 270 -17.95 21.57 -19.57
N SER A 271 -17.91 21.61 -18.24
CA SER A 271 -18.83 22.41 -17.41
C SER A 271 -18.45 23.88 -17.30
N LYS A 272 -17.20 24.23 -17.60
CA LYS A 272 -16.59 25.56 -17.33
C LYS A 272 -16.69 25.98 -15.87
N LYS A 273 -16.62 25.00 -14.95
CA LYS A 273 -16.70 25.18 -13.50
C LYS A 273 -15.54 24.50 -12.80
N ASN A 274 -15.27 24.96 -11.56
CA ASN A 274 -14.38 24.25 -10.65
C ASN A 274 -14.99 22.89 -10.30
N ILE A 275 -14.17 21.84 -10.28
CA ILE A 275 -14.57 20.48 -9.93
C ILE A 275 -13.75 20.01 -8.74
N VAL A 276 -14.42 19.46 -7.74
CA VAL A 276 -13.74 18.81 -6.60
C VAL A 276 -14.17 17.34 -6.48
N TRP A 277 -13.20 16.47 -6.19
CA TRP A 277 -13.43 15.10 -5.75
C TRP A 277 -12.65 14.84 -4.48
N ILE A 278 -13.33 14.28 -3.49
CA ILE A 278 -12.76 13.83 -2.21
C ILE A 278 -13.11 12.36 -2.04
N GLU A 279 -12.09 11.51 -2.00
CA GLU A 279 -12.22 10.07 -1.87
C GLU A 279 -12.74 9.68 -0.48
N ASP A 280 -13.66 8.73 -0.40
CA ASP A 280 -14.02 8.09 0.86
C ASP A 280 -13.18 6.83 1.15
N ARG A 281 -13.38 6.22 2.33
CA ARG A 281 -12.59 5.07 2.75
C ARG A 281 -12.93 3.79 2.00
N ILE A 282 -14.17 3.61 1.59
CA ILE A 282 -14.61 2.43 0.82
C ILE A 282 -14.04 2.51 -0.59
N GLU A 283 -14.10 3.68 -1.23
CA GLU A 283 -13.47 3.94 -2.52
C GLU A 283 -11.96 3.66 -2.45
N HIS A 284 -11.28 4.15 -1.39
CA HIS A 284 -9.84 3.99 -1.21
C HIS A 284 -9.43 2.51 -1.16
N LEU A 285 -10.07 1.71 -0.30
CA LEU A 285 -9.74 0.30 -0.15
C LEU A 285 -10.06 -0.51 -1.42
N THR A 286 -11.14 -0.15 -2.13
CA THR A 286 -11.64 -0.90 -3.29
C THR A 286 -10.91 -0.53 -4.59
N ALA A 287 -10.63 0.76 -4.80
CA ALA A 287 -10.31 1.30 -6.12
C ALA A 287 -8.98 2.04 -6.23
N ALA A 288 -8.33 2.45 -5.12
CA ALA A 288 -7.13 3.26 -5.20
C ALA A 288 -5.93 2.49 -5.77
N SER A 289 -5.34 1.64 -4.99
CA SER A 289 -4.19 0.81 -5.36
C SER A 289 -3.78 -0.12 -4.20
N SER A 290 -2.91 -1.07 -4.47
CA SER A 290 -2.29 -1.94 -3.48
C SER A 290 -0.84 -2.27 -3.84
N ALA A 291 -0.09 -2.83 -2.88
CA ALA A 291 1.15 -3.51 -3.20
C ALA A 291 0.89 -4.63 -4.22
N THR A 292 1.86 -4.89 -5.08
CA THR A 292 1.79 -5.95 -6.09
C THR A 292 1.84 -7.32 -5.40
N GLY A 293 0.91 -8.22 -5.74
CA GLY A 293 1.00 -9.62 -5.32
C GLY A 293 2.08 -10.33 -6.11
N ARG A 294 3.00 -11.04 -5.43
CA ARG A 294 4.12 -11.73 -6.10
C ARG A 294 4.16 -13.20 -5.75
N LEU A 295 4.32 -14.04 -6.76
CA LEU A 295 4.71 -15.44 -6.63
C LEU A 295 6.19 -15.54 -7.00
N THR A 296 7.02 -16.04 -6.09
CA THR A 296 8.46 -16.23 -6.33
C THR A 296 8.84 -17.67 -6.01
N LYS A 297 9.42 -18.35 -6.99
CA LYS A 297 10.19 -19.56 -6.79
C LYS A 297 11.67 -19.17 -6.80
N ILE A 298 12.36 -19.43 -5.70
CA ILE A 298 13.78 -19.10 -5.55
C ILE A 298 14.56 -20.30 -5.08
N ARG A 299 15.74 -20.53 -5.68
CA ARG A 299 16.66 -21.60 -5.27
C ARG A 299 18.07 -21.08 -5.13
N ALA A 300 18.84 -21.73 -4.27
CA ALA A 300 20.26 -21.48 -4.06
C ALA A 300 21.07 -22.74 -4.25
N SER A 301 22.26 -22.60 -4.83
CA SER A 301 23.32 -23.61 -4.77
C SER A 301 24.26 -23.26 -3.62
N VAL A 302 24.43 -24.16 -2.66
CA VAL A 302 25.15 -23.90 -1.41
C VAL A 302 26.19 -24.94 -1.10
N THR A 303 27.23 -24.56 -0.36
CA THR A 303 28.21 -25.47 0.22
C THR A 303 27.66 -26.08 1.50
N LYS A 304 28.30 -27.15 1.99
CA LYS A 304 27.92 -27.86 3.23
C LYS A 304 27.94 -26.95 4.47
N ASP A 305 28.77 -25.93 4.45
CA ASP A 305 28.93 -24.95 5.53
C ASP A 305 28.09 -23.67 5.33
N GLY A 306 27.14 -23.68 4.39
CA GLY A 306 26.13 -22.64 4.20
C GLY A 306 26.57 -21.44 3.36
N PHE A 307 27.71 -21.50 2.63
CA PHE A 307 28.07 -20.45 1.68
C PHE A 307 27.22 -20.54 0.41
N ILE A 308 26.66 -19.42 -0.04
CA ILE A 308 25.78 -19.33 -1.21
C ILE A 308 26.61 -19.04 -2.46
N ASN A 309 26.72 -20.04 -3.35
CA ASN A 309 27.47 -19.94 -4.61
C ASN A 309 26.67 -19.23 -5.71
N ALA A 310 25.36 -19.51 -5.80
CA ALA A 310 24.49 -18.99 -6.83
C ALA A 310 23.03 -18.90 -6.35
N LEU A 311 22.29 -17.96 -6.94
CA LEU A 311 20.83 -17.79 -6.76
C LEU A 311 20.14 -17.90 -8.12
N ASP A 312 18.92 -18.44 -8.13
CA ASP A 312 18.05 -18.50 -9.30
C ASP A 312 16.63 -18.11 -8.90
N PHE A 313 16.10 -17.04 -9.52
CA PHE A 313 14.78 -16.48 -9.25
C PHE A 313 13.84 -16.75 -10.42
N ASP A 314 12.63 -17.19 -10.13
CA ASP A 314 11.49 -17.16 -11.04
C ASP A 314 10.36 -16.39 -10.38
N GLN A 315 10.13 -15.15 -10.85
CA GLN A 315 9.23 -14.18 -10.22
C GLN A 315 8.06 -13.85 -11.14
N VAL A 316 6.87 -13.76 -10.56
CA VAL A 316 5.63 -13.40 -11.27
C VAL A 316 4.91 -12.33 -10.48
N ASP A 317 4.78 -11.13 -11.06
CA ASP A 317 4.01 -10.02 -10.49
C ASP A 317 2.59 -9.97 -11.07
N ASP A 318 1.60 -9.98 -10.18
CA ASP A 318 0.19 -9.73 -10.47
C ASP A 318 -0.10 -8.23 -10.35
N VAL A 319 -0.14 -7.54 -11.50
CA VAL A 319 -0.36 -6.08 -11.53
C VAL A 319 -1.85 -5.68 -11.59
N GLY A 320 -2.76 -6.65 -11.53
CA GLY A 320 -4.20 -6.42 -11.67
C GLY A 320 -4.65 -6.25 -13.12
N ALA A 321 -5.76 -5.55 -13.33
CA ALA A 321 -6.39 -5.47 -14.63
C ALA A 321 -5.64 -4.60 -15.64
N TYR A 322 -4.80 -3.67 -15.17
CA TYR A 322 -4.07 -2.73 -16.02
C TYR A 322 -2.67 -2.46 -15.48
N LEU A 323 -1.74 -2.19 -16.38
CA LEU A 323 -0.45 -1.60 -16.05
C LEU A 323 -0.62 -0.10 -15.80
N ARG A 324 -0.71 0.31 -14.53
CA ARG A 324 -0.67 1.73 -14.14
C ARG A 324 0.76 2.16 -13.85
N ALA A 325 1.17 3.31 -14.37
CA ALA A 325 2.47 3.88 -14.03
C ALA A 325 2.62 4.03 -12.49
N PRO A 326 3.76 3.62 -11.90
CA PRO A 326 5.01 3.24 -12.54
C PRO A 326 5.18 1.73 -12.84
N GLU A 327 4.16 0.89 -12.70
CA GLU A 327 4.30 -0.55 -12.96
C GLU A 327 4.77 -0.85 -14.41
N PRO A 328 5.60 -1.87 -14.62
CA PRO A 328 5.96 -2.97 -13.70
C PRO A 328 7.19 -2.71 -12.83
N ALA A 329 7.34 -1.51 -12.33
CA ALA A 329 8.54 -1.07 -11.60
C ALA A 329 8.76 -1.81 -10.27
N SER A 330 7.73 -2.36 -9.61
CA SER A 330 7.86 -3.18 -8.41
C SER A 330 8.80 -4.37 -8.60
N LEU A 331 8.78 -4.97 -9.78
CA LEU A 331 9.64 -6.11 -10.12
C LEU A 331 11.08 -5.69 -10.40
N TYR A 332 11.30 -4.48 -10.91
CA TYR A 332 12.60 -4.03 -11.41
C TYR A 332 13.36 -3.09 -10.48
N ARG A 333 12.72 -2.50 -9.44
CA ARG A 333 13.42 -1.62 -8.49
C ARG A 333 14.57 -2.32 -7.76
N MET A 334 14.38 -3.61 -7.42
CA MET A 334 15.41 -4.39 -6.74
C MET A 334 16.38 -5.08 -7.71
N HIS A 335 16.19 -4.93 -9.03
CA HIS A 335 16.91 -5.70 -10.04
C HIS A 335 18.44 -5.54 -9.96
N GLY A 336 18.95 -4.32 -9.81
CA GLY A 336 20.37 -4.07 -9.63
C GLY A 336 20.96 -4.73 -8.36
N ASN A 337 20.13 -5.01 -7.36
CA ASN A 337 20.54 -5.53 -6.06
C ASN A 337 19.84 -6.85 -5.68
N LEU A 338 19.77 -7.80 -6.63
CA LEU A 338 19.14 -9.11 -6.42
C LEU A 338 19.78 -9.94 -5.30
N SER A 339 21.07 -9.77 -5.02
CA SER A 339 21.77 -10.44 -3.92
C SER A 339 21.50 -9.82 -2.54
N GLY A 340 20.82 -8.67 -2.45
CA GLY A 340 20.67 -7.96 -1.18
C GLY A 340 22.01 -7.61 -0.54
N PRO A 341 22.18 -7.83 0.78
CA PRO A 341 23.44 -7.56 1.48
C PRO A 341 24.50 -8.66 1.32
N TYR A 342 24.23 -9.69 0.49
CA TYR A 342 25.08 -10.88 0.39
C TYR A 342 26.07 -10.81 -0.76
N LYS A 343 27.25 -11.42 -0.58
CA LYS A 343 28.37 -11.48 -1.53
C LYS A 343 28.22 -12.56 -2.61
N VAL A 344 26.98 -12.83 -3.07
CA VAL A 344 26.68 -13.78 -4.14
C VAL A 344 27.04 -13.19 -5.50
N LYS A 345 27.79 -13.94 -6.33
CA LYS A 345 28.28 -13.45 -7.63
C LYS A 345 27.56 -14.03 -8.85
N ASN A 346 26.79 -15.10 -8.67
CA ASN A 346 26.16 -15.82 -9.78
C ASN A 346 24.64 -15.82 -9.58
N ILE A 347 23.91 -15.16 -10.49
CA ILE A 347 22.48 -14.99 -10.35
C ILE A 347 21.79 -15.17 -11.69
N SER A 348 20.75 -16.00 -11.75
CA SER A 348 19.76 -16.01 -12.82
C SER A 348 18.42 -15.50 -12.29
N CYS A 349 17.66 -14.81 -13.16
CA CYS A 349 16.38 -14.24 -12.79
C CYS A 349 15.44 -14.22 -13.98
N ARG A 350 14.26 -14.84 -13.85
CA ARG A 350 13.15 -14.69 -14.78
C ARG A 350 12.06 -13.84 -14.17
N ASN A 351 11.72 -12.76 -14.84
CA ASN A 351 10.70 -11.80 -14.41
C ASN A 351 9.51 -11.84 -15.36
N ARG A 352 8.32 -12.17 -14.82
CA ARG A 352 7.07 -12.19 -15.56
C ARG A 352 6.06 -11.23 -14.94
N VAL A 353 5.33 -10.52 -15.78
CA VAL A 353 4.26 -9.60 -15.37
C VAL A 353 2.95 -10.08 -15.97
N ILE A 354 1.94 -10.26 -15.13
CA ILE A 354 0.65 -10.81 -15.54
C ILE A 354 -0.52 -9.91 -15.14
N LEU A 355 -1.61 -10.06 -15.88
CA LEU A 355 -2.89 -9.42 -15.61
C LEU A 355 -3.84 -10.35 -14.86
N THR A 356 -4.65 -9.79 -13.98
CA THR A 356 -5.79 -10.44 -13.31
C THR A 356 -6.96 -9.46 -13.19
N ASN A 357 -8.17 -9.94 -12.96
CA ASN A 357 -9.34 -9.08 -12.74
C ASN A 357 -9.39 -8.52 -11.30
N LYS A 358 -8.31 -7.84 -10.90
CA LYS A 358 -8.15 -7.14 -9.63
C LYS A 358 -7.80 -5.68 -9.85
N THR A 359 -8.02 -4.86 -8.82
CA THR A 359 -7.58 -3.46 -8.82
C THR A 359 -6.11 -3.35 -9.24
N PRO A 360 -5.75 -2.44 -10.15
CA PRO A 360 -4.37 -2.24 -10.58
C PRO A 360 -3.44 -1.96 -9.40
N SER A 361 -2.27 -2.62 -9.36
CA SER A 361 -1.25 -2.37 -8.34
C SER A 361 -0.50 -1.06 -8.60
N GLY A 362 0.23 -0.58 -7.59
CA GLY A 362 1.03 0.63 -7.67
C GLY A 362 2.04 0.74 -6.55
N LEU A 363 2.48 1.96 -6.28
CA LEU A 363 3.44 2.23 -5.23
C LEU A 363 2.84 1.90 -3.85
N ASN A 364 3.62 1.21 -3.05
CA ASN A 364 3.38 0.99 -1.63
C ASN A 364 4.73 1.00 -0.90
N ARG A 365 4.80 1.49 0.33
CA ARG A 365 6.04 1.68 1.10
C ARG A 365 6.95 0.46 1.02
N GLY A 366 8.20 0.65 0.59
CA GLY A 366 9.16 -0.41 0.30
C GLY A 366 9.20 -0.90 -1.15
N PHE A 367 8.17 -0.67 -1.94
CA PHE A 367 7.93 -0.90 -3.37
C PHE A 367 8.83 -1.96 -4.02
N GLY A 368 8.34 -3.21 -4.06
CA GLY A 368 9.06 -4.38 -4.59
C GLY A 368 10.06 -5.00 -3.63
N GLY A 369 10.55 -4.25 -2.63
CA GLY A 369 11.49 -4.73 -1.61
C GLY A 369 10.87 -5.76 -0.65
N PRO A 370 9.66 -5.54 -0.09
CA PRO A 370 9.02 -6.55 0.75
C PRO A 370 8.88 -7.90 0.08
N GLN A 371 8.46 -7.92 -1.19
CA GLN A 371 8.32 -9.16 -1.97
C GLN A 371 9.66 -9.84 -2.22
N HIS A 372 10.69 -9.04 -2.56
CA HIS A 372 12.03 -9.54 -2.85
C HIS A 372 12.71 -10.12 -1.62
N TYR A 373 12.78 -9.36 -0.51
CA TYR A 373 13.44 -9.81 0.70
C TYR A 373 12.68 -10.92 1.42
N TYR A 374 11.35 -10.94 1.29
CA TYR A 374 10.56 -12.05 1.81
C TYR A 374 10.97 -13.37 1.15
N ALA A 375 11.24 -13.38 -0.16
CA ALA A 375 11.73 -14.55 -0.85
C ALA A 375 13.19 -14.89 -0.47
N LEU A 376 14.09 -13.90 -0.56
CA LEU A 376 15.52 -14.09 -0.34
C LEU A 376 15.83 -14.56 1.09
N GLU A 377 15.32 -13.85 2.09
CA GLU A 377 15.61 -14.13 3.50
C GLU A 377 14.90 -15.39 4.03
N ARG A 378 13.74 -15.74 3.45
CA ARG A 378 13.09 -17.04 3.73
C ARG A 378 13.89 -18.20 3.15
N LEU A 379 14.54 -18.01 1.99
CA LEU A 379 15.47 -19.00 1.44
C LEU A 379 16.71 -19.17 2.34
N VAL A 380 17.30 -18.06 2.83
CA VAL A 380 18.46 -18.11 3.74
C VAL A 380 18.13 -18.86 5.04
N LYS A 381 16.94 -18.63 5.61
CA LYS A 381 16.45 -19.42 6.77
C LYS A 381 16.31 -20.92 6.41
N LYS A 382 15.73 -21.22 5.26
CA LYS A 382 15.57 -22.63 4.81
C LYS A 382 16.92 -23.32 4.57
N ILE A 383 17.93 -22.60 4.04
CA ILE A 383 19.30 -23.12 3.92
C ILE A 383 19.84 -23.52 5.28
N ALA A 384 19.70 -22.66 6.29
CA ALA A 384 20.14 -22.95 7.65
C ALA A 384 19.46 -24.21 8.21
N ASP A 385 18.12 -24.31 8.06
CA ASP A 385 17.33 -25.46 8.54
C ASP A 385 17.72 -26.78 7.87
N GLU A 386 17.86 -26.79 6.52
CA GLU A 386 18.22 -27.98 5.77
C GLU A 386 19.65 -28.45 6.03
N LEU A 387 20.57 -27.52 6.30
CA LEU A 387 21.97 -27.83 6.63
C LEU A 387 22.18 -28.03 8.14
N LYS A 388 21.14 -27.82 8.97
CA LYS A 388 21.20 -27.85 10.45
C LYS A 388 22.24 -26.88 11.02
N LEU A 389 22.35 -25.69 10.40
CA LEU A 389 23.20 -24.60 10.83
C LEU A 389 22.39 -23.53 11.58
N SER A 390 23.08 -22.70 12.37
CA SER A 390 22.45 -21.50 12.91
C SER A 390 22.09 -20.55 11.78
N HIS A 391 20.87 -20.02 11.80
CA HIS A 391 20.42 -19.03 10.79
C HIS A 391 21.36 -17.82 10.77
N LEU A 392 21.76 -17.34 11.95
CA LEU A 392 22.65 -16.18 12.07
C LEU A 392 24.05 -16.46 11.51
N ASP A 393 24.56 -17.69 11.70
CA ASP A 393 25.89 -18.08 11.15
C ASP A 393 25.87 -18.11 9.61
N VAL A 394 24.77 -18.57 9.00
CA VAL A 394 24.60 -18.51 7.53
C VAL A 394 24.55 -17.06 7.05
N ILE A 395 23.87 -16.16 7.77
CA ILE A 395 23.86 -14.73 7.46
C ILE A 395 25.29 -14.15 7.56
N GLU A 396 25.95 -14.32 8.72
CA GLU A 396 27.29 -13.74 8.97
C GLU A 396 28.34 -14.24 7.98
N LYS A 397 28.21 -15.49 7.50
CA LYS A 397 29.10 -16.08 6.49
C LYS A 397 28.98 -15.44 5.11
N ASN A 398 27.77 -15.06 4.72
CA ASN A 398 27.46 -14.58 3.37
C ASN A 398 27.41 -13.07 3.23
N ILE A 399 27.31 -12.33 4.33
CA ILE A 399 27.13 -10.87 4.33
C ILE A 399 28.42 -10.14 3.91
N LEU A 400 28.26 -8.97 3.28
CA LEU A 400 29.35 -8.08 2.90
C LEU A 400 30.10 -7.52 4.12
N GLU A 401 31.42 -7.43 4.00
CA GLU A 401 32.31 -6.89 5.01
C GLU A 401 32.67 -5.42 4.70
N LYS A 402 32.96 -4.62 5.72
CA LYS A 402 33.30 -3.20 5.60
C LYS A 402 34.37 -2.91 4.53
N LYS A 403 35.43 -3.74 4.44
CA LYS A 403 36.52 -3.56 3.47
C LYS A 403 36.12 -3.75 2.00
N GLN A 404 34.91 -4.28 1.72
CA GLN A 404 34.42 -4.53 0.37
C GLN A 404 33.68 -3.32 -0.24
N PHE A 405 33.35 -2.29 0.56
CA PHE A 405 32.67 -1.12 0.08
C PHE A 405 33.62 -0.09 -0.56
N PRO A 406 33.20 0.63 -1.61
CA PRO A 406 31.94 0.44 -2.33
C PRO A 406 31.93 -0.89 -3.11
N TYR A 407 30.77 -1.63 -3.08
CA TYR A 407 30.63 -2.95 -3.66
C TYR A 407 29.70 -2.92 -4.87
N LYS A 408 30.21 -3.34 -6.04
CA LYS A 408 29.37 -3.54 -7.22
C LYS A 408 28.76 -4.94 -7.20
N SER A 409 27.43 -5.00 -7.14
CA SER A 409 26.67 -6.26 -7.25
C SER A 409 26.74 -6.84 -8.66
N PRO A 410 26.46 -8.13 -8.87
CA PRO A 410 26.48 -8.75 -10.21
C PRO A 410 25.50 -8.08 -11.19
N ALA A 411 24.35 -7.62 -10.73
CA ALA A 411 23.32 -6.97 -11.56
C ALA A 411 23.50 -5.44 -11.66
N GLY A 412 24.61 -4.88 -11.15
CA GLY A 412 25.03 -3.53 -11.42
C GLY A 412 24.90 -2.51 -10.28
N ALA A 413 24.17 -2.79 -9.20
CA ALA A 413 24.06 -1.86 -8.08
C ALA A 413 25.40 -1.59 -7.41
N LEU A 414 25.68 -0.32 -7.10
CA LEU A 414 26.89 0.11 -6.39
C LEU A 414 26.54 0.44 -4.93
N LEU A 415 26.70 -0.53 -4.02
CA LEU A 415 26.51 -0.32 -2.60
C LEU A 415 27.63 0.57 -2.06
N ASP A 416 27.26 1.72 -1.50
CA ASP A 416 28.15 2.85 -1.23
C ASP A 416 29.06 2.67 -0.01
N SER A 417 28.51 2.30 1.14
CA SER A 417 29.20 2.16 2.42
C SER A 417 28.40 1.30 3.38
N GLY A 418 29.05 0.81 4.45
CA GLY A 418 28.40 0.04 5.51
C GLY A 418 29.39 -0.67 6.42
N ASP A 419 28.95 -0.98 7.64
CA ASP A 419 29.65 -1.85 8.58
C ASP A 419 28.66 -2.85 9.20
N TYR A 420 28.16 -3.75 8.34
CA TYR A 420 27.05 -4.67 8.66
C TYR A 420 27.38 -5.58 9.85
N ILE A 421 28.61 -6.10 9.90
CA ILE A 421 29.09 -6.94 11.00
C ILE A 421 29.11 -6.17 12.31
N LYS A 422 29.52 -4.90 12.32
CA LYS A 422 29.51 -4.06 13.51
C LYS A 422 28.09 -3.89 14.05
N LEU A 423 27.09 -3.66 13.17
CA LEU A 423 25.71 -3.53 13.59
C LEU A 423 25.17 -4.83 14.20
N ILE A 424 25.39 -5.97 13.51
CA ILE A 424 24.98 -7.28 14.01
C ILE A 424 25.60 -7.53 15.41
N ARG A 425 26.88 -7.28 15.59
CA ARG A 425 27.56 -7.41 16.89
C ARG A 425 26.98 -6.49 17.96
N LYS A 426 26.66 -5.23 17.60
CA LYS A 426 26.05 -4.28 18.54
C LYS A 426 24.69 -4.77 19.01
N VAL A 427 23.86 -5.29 18.12
CA VAL A 427 22.56 -5.89 18.44
C VAL A 427 22.74 -7.15 19.31
N LYS A 428 23.61 -8.07 18.95
CA LYS A 428 23.90 -9.32 19.74
C LYS A 428 24.34 -9.01 21.16
N ASN A 429 25.09 -7.94 21.38
CA ASN A 429 25.58 -7.53 22.70
C ASN A 429 24.53 -6.77 23.54
N SER A 430 23.39 -6.38 22.96
CA SER A 430 22.35 -5.63 23.66
C SER A 430 21.66 -6.46 24.75
N ASN A 431 21.17 -5.77 25.80
CA ASN A 431 20.38 -6.42 26.86
C ASN A 431 19.07 -7.01 26.30
N SER A 432 18.50 -6.39 25.27
CA SER A 432 17.25 -6.83 24.63
C SER A 432 17.44 -8.16 23.91
N TYR A 433 18.56 -8.35 23.22
CA TYR A 433 18.88 -9.64 22.60
C TYR A 433 19.03 -10.76 23.66
N LYS A 434 19.75 -10.48 24.75
CA LYS A 434 19.88 -11.42 25.88
C LYS A 434 18.54 -11.76 26.53
N LYS A 435 17.59 -10.79 26.56
CA LYS A 435 16.22 -11.04 27.05
C LYS A 435 15.46 -11.99 26.12
N ILE A 436 15.54 -11.81 24.80
CA ILE A 436 14.89 -12.71 23.80
C ILE A 436 15.36 -14.16 24.01
N LEU A 437 16.68 -14.38 24.20
CA LEU A 437 17.23 -15.72 24.43
C LEU A 437 16.68 -16.36 25.73
N ARG A 438 16.59 -15.58 26.81
CA ARG A 438 16.00 -16.07 28.10
C ARG A 438 14.51 -16.36 27.94
N ARG A 439 13.76 -15.47 27.29
CA ARG A 439 12.31 -15.65 27.05
C ARG A 439 11.99 -16.92 26.26
N LYS A 440 12.83 -17.31 25.28
CA LYS A 440 12.68 -18.59 24.57
C LYS A 440 12.69 -19.78 25.53
N THR A 441 13.64 -19.81 26.46
CA THR A 441 13.76 -20.88 27.47
C THR A 441 12.57 -20.92 28.43
N GLU A 442 12.09 -19.75 28.88
CA GLU A 442 10.95 -19.62 29.79
C GLU A 442 9.63 -20.04 29.13
N ALA A 443 9.39 -19.58 27.90
CA ALA A 443 8.16 -19.88 27.17
C ALA A 443 7.98 -21.38 26.92
N VAL A 444 9.07 -22.07 26.53
CA VAL A 444 9.05 -23.53 26.33
C VAL A 444 8.69 -24.26 27.64
N LYS A 445 9.24 -23.83 28.80
CA LYS A 445 8.87 -24.39 30.09
C LYS A 445 7.38 -24.23 30.43
N ASN A 446 6.75 -23.16 29.92
CA ASN A 446 5.33 -22.83 30.13
C ASN A 446 4.39 -23.42 29.03
N GLY A 447 4.87 -24.39 28.25
CA GLY A 447 4.09 -25.03 27.19
C GLY A 447 3.72 -24.15 26.00
N LYS A 448 4.42 -23.01 25.83
CA LYS A 448 4.28 -22.13 24.66
C LYS A 448 5.36 -22.46 23.63
N LEU A 449 5.02 -22.21 22.35
CA LEU A 449 6.02 -22.21 21.31
C LEU A 449 6.66 -20.83 21.23
N TYR A 450 7.99 -20.78 21.15
CA TYR A 450 8.72 -19.51 21.04
C TYR A 450 9.80 -19.63 19.97
N GLY A 451 9.81 -18.68 19.03
CA GLY A 451 10.82 -18.64 17.96
C GLY A 451 11.53 -17.30 17.87
N ILE A 452 12.75 -17.35 17.35
CA ILE A 452 13.59 -16.18 17.10
C ILE A 452 13.84 -16.09 15.59
N GLY A 453 13.47 -14.98 14.99
CA GLY A 453 13.67 -14.72 13.57
C GLY A 453 14.66 -13.58 13.34
N TYR A 454 15.52 -13.76 12.36
CA TYR A 454 16.47 -12.77 11.88
C TYR A 454 16.14 -12.35 10.47
N SER A 455 16.47 -11.10 10.12
CA SER A 455 16.37 -10.58 8.77
C SER A 455 17.44 -9.52 8.54
N VAL A 456 18.09 -9.54 7.38
CA VAL A 456 19.04 -8.52 6.95
C VAL A 456 18.62 -8.00 5.57
N ILE A 457 18.55 -6.67 5.43
CA ILE A 457 18.22 -6.06 4.15
C ILE A 457 19.09 -4.83 3.87
N VAL A 458 19.18 -4.42 2.62
CA VAL A 458 19.62 -3.09 2.25
C VAL A 458 18.49 -2.33 1.58
N GLU A 459 18.26 -1.09 2.05
CA GLU A 459 17.24 -0.19 1.54
C GLU A 459 17.82 0.69 0.43
N PRO A 460 17.47 0.48 -0.86
CA PRO A 460 17.90 1.35 -1.94
C PRO A 460 17.23 2.71 -1.83
N SER A 461 18.00 3.79 -1.87
CA SER A 461 17.48 5.16 -1.78
C SER A 461 18.11 6.10 -2.79
N ILE A 462 17.45 7.24 -3.07
CA ILE A 462 17.78 8.18 -4.15
C ILE A 462 17.78 7.42 -5.49
N SER A 463 16.65 6.81 -5.81
CA SER A 463 16.52 6.03 -7.05
C SER A 463 16.13 6.92 -8.24
N ASN A 464 16.61 6.54 -9.42
CA ASN A 464 16.12 7.08 -10.69
C ASN A 464 14.90 6.28 -11.20
N MET A 465 14.27 6.74 -12.27
CA MET A 465 13.19 6.03 -12.92
C MET A 465 13.68 5.04 -14.01
N GLY A 466 14.99 4.96 -14.23
CA GLY A 466 15.61 4.14 -15.29
C GLY A 466 15.37 2.65 -15.12
N TYR A 467 15.23 2.17 -13.88
CA TYR A 467 14.97 0.76 -13.61
C TYR A 467 13.64 0.25 -14.22
N ILE A 468 12.67 1.13 -14.50
CA ILE A 468 11.41 0.74 -15.16
C ILE A 468 11.69 0.20 -16.58
N THR A 469 12.66 0.78 -17.27
CA THR A 469 13.00 0.39 -18.65
C THR A 469 13.70 -0.96 -18.73
N THR A 470 14.15 -1.54 -17.61
CA THR A 470 14.65 -2.93 -17.58
C THR A 470 13.59 -3.95 -18.01
N ALA A 471 12.30 -3.59 -17.94
CA ALA A 471 11.20 -4.38 -18.50
C ALA A 471 11.28 -4.53 -20.03
N LEU A 472 11.99 -3.64 -20.73
CA LEU A 472 12.13 -3.62 -22.18
C LEU A 472 13.45 -4.28 -22.62
N PRO A 473 13.49 -4.93 -23.81
CA PRO A 473 14.74 -5.32 -24.46
C PRO A 473 15.63 -4.10 -24.74
N TYR A 474 16.95 -4.30 -24.83
CA TYR A 474 17.90 -3.21 -25.10
C TYR A 474 17.54 -2.40 -26.35
N SER A 475 17.21 -3.06 -27.47
CA SER A 475 16.84 -2.42 -28.73
C SER A 475 15.59 -1.51 -28.65
N GLU A 476 14.71 -1.76 -27.72
CA GLU A 476 13.54 -0.89 -27.47
C GLU A 476 13.91 0.26 -26.53
N ARG A 477 14.80 0.02 -25.55
CA ARG A 477 15.28 1.09 -24.65
C ARG A 477 15.99 2.22 -25.39
N GLU A 478 16.81 1.90 -26.38
CA GLU A 478 17.50 2.91 -27.20
C GLU A 478 16.49 3.85 -27.90
N LYS A 479 15.36 3.33 -28.38
CA LYS A 479 14.30 4.12 -29.01
C LYS A 479 13.54 5.03 -28.04
N VAL A 480 13.39 4.61 -26.78
CA VAL A 480 12.66 5.37 -25.75
C VAL A 480 13.52 6.43 -25.09
N GLY A 481 14.86 6.34 -25.22
CA GLY A 481 15.84 7.19 -24.58
C GLY A 481 16.05 6.86 -23.09
N HIS A 482 17.13 7.36 -22.53
CA HIS A 482 17.52 7.10 -21.17
C HIS A 482 16.64 7.82 -20.15
N LYS A 483 16.19 7.12 -19.09
CA LYS A 483 15.38 7.66 -17.98
C LYS A 483 16.19 7.66 -16.67
N GLY A 484 17.48 7.93 -16.73
CA GLY A 484 18.42 7.77 -15.61
C GLY A 484 18.48 8.96 -14.62
N GLY A 485 17.66 10.01 -14.77
CA GLY A 485 17.74 11.20 -13.95
C GLY A 485 17.17 11.03 -12.54
N ALA A 486 17.93 11.47 -11.53
CA ALA A 486 17.48 11.64 -10.14
C ALA A 486 18.01 12.99 -9.63
N LEU A 487 17.40 14.06 -10.12
CA LEU A 487 17.75 15.42 -9.78
C LEU A 487 17.06 15.86 -8.49
N ALA A 488 17.77 16.52 -7.58
CA ALA A 488 17.20 17.27 -6.47
C ALA A 488 17.43 18.77 -6.67
N SER A 489 16.49 19.60 -6.27
CA SER A 489 16.59 21.05 -6.32
C SER A 489 16.14 21.69 -5.02
N SER A 490 16.82 22.77 -4.63
CA SER A 490 16.44 23.61 -3.50
C SER A 490 16.84 25.04 -3.75
N SER A 491 16.08 25.99 -3.22
CA SER A 491 16.45 27.40 -3.21
C SER A 491 16.48 27.94 -1.79
N VAL A 492 17.45 28.83 -1.51
CA VAL A 492 17.56 29.57 -0.26
C VAL A 492 17.61 31.05 -0.60
N SER A 493 16.75 31.84 0.01
CA SER A 493 16.74 33.30 -0.17
C SER A 493 16.64 34.01 1.17
N ILE A 494 17.22 35.23 1.21
CA ILE A 494 17.24 36.08 2.42
C ILE A 494 16.56 37.38 2.06
N GLY A 495 15.52 37.75 2.81
CA GLY A 495 14.81 39.03 2.65
C GLY A 495 15.56 40.21 3.30
N PRO A 496 15.10 41.47 3.06
CA PRO A 496 15.76 42.66 3.55
C PRO A 496 15.80 42.77 5.08
N THR A 497 14.94 42.08 5.77
CA THR A 497 14.91 42.02 7.23
C THR A 497 15.70 40.88 7.83
N GLY A 498 16.45 40.10 6.99
CA GLY A 498 17.19 38.93 7.42
C GLY A 498 16.37 37.64 7.56
N SER A 499 15.09 37.64 7.18
CA SER A 499 14.27 36.43 7.13
C SER A 499 14.80 35.48 6.07
N VAL A 500 15.01 34.20 6.43
CA VAL A 500 15.55 33.19 5.53
C VAL A 500 14.43 32.26 5.05
N TYR A 501 14.27 32.15 3.74
CA TYR A 501 13.25 31.33 3.07
C TYR A 501 13.91 30.17 2.35
N VAL A 502 13.32 28.99 2.49
CA VAL A 502 13.78 27.75 1.84
C VAL A 502 12.63 27.13 1.06
N SER A 503 12.87 26.78 -0.20
CA SER A 503 11.96 25.95 -1.00
C SER A 503 12.71 24.73 -1.50
N CYS A 504 12.03 23.59 -1.64
CA CYS A 504 12.63 22.35 -2.10
C CYS A 504 11.66 21.53 -2.98
N ASP A 505 12.19 20.61 -3.76
CA ASP A 505 11.44 19.73 -4.66
C ASP A 505 10.91 18.46 -3.98
N SER A 506 10.43 18.58 -2.74
CA SER A 506 9.88 17.46 -1.98
C SER A 506 8.60 17.86 -1.24
N VAL A 507 7.54 17.07 -1.42
CA VAL A 507 6.24 17.28 -0.76
C VAL A 507 6.21 16.50 0.56
N PRO A 508 6.13 17.15 1.73
CA PRO A 508 6.05 16.45 3.01
C PRO A 508 4.69 15.75 3.19
N GLN A 509 4.74 14.60 3.85
CA GLN A 509 3.57 13.78 4.17
C GLN A 509 3.68 13.25 5.61
N GLY A 510 4.18 14.11 6.51
CA GLY A 510 4.37 13.83 7.93
C GLY A 510 5.81 13.52 8.37
N GLN A 511 6.81 13.54 7.47
CA GLN A 511 8.19 13.12 7.78
C GLN A 511 9.03 14.21 8.48
N GLY A 512 8.56 15.46 8.63
CA GLY A 512 9.28 16.52 9.32
C GLY A 512 10.27 17.29 8.42
N HIS A 513 9.91 17.56 7.15
CA HIS A 513 10.76 18.28 6.22
C HIS A 513 11.11 19.69 6.71
N HIS A 514 10.13 20.43 7.28
CA HIS A 514 10.35 21.77 7.82
C HIS A 514 11.41 21.76 8.93
N THR A 515 11.33 20.77 9.82
CA THR A 515 12.27 20.62 10.93
C THR A 515 13.69 20.35 10.42
N ILE A 516 13.88 19.35 9.52
CA ILE A 516 15.22 19.00 9.01
C ILE A 516 15.84 20.13 8.21
N LEU A 517 15.10 20.75 7.28
CA LEU A 517 15.64 21.83 6.46
C LEU A 517 16.02 23.06 7.32
N SER A 518 15.22 23.35 8.35
CA SER A 518 15.55 24.44 9.28
C SER A 518 16.82 24.16 10.09
N GLN A 519 17.08 22.90 10.54
CA GLN A 519 18.30 22.52 11.20
C GLN A 519 19.53 22.72 10.29
N VAL A 520 19.44 22.24 9.04
CA VAL A 520 20.54 22.33 8.06
C VAL A 520 20.90 23.80 7.77
N VAL A 521 19.91 24.65 7.53
CA VAL A 521 20.14 26.05 7.16
C VAL A 521 20.57 26.89 8.37
N ALA A 522 19.99 26.60 9.54
CA ALA A 522 20.36 27.26 10.79
C ALA A 522 21.83 27.02 11.16
N ASP A 523 22.34 25.80 11.02
CA ASP A 523 23.75 25.48 11.24
C ASP A 523 24.67 26.27 10.28
N ILE A 524 24.27 26.45 9.04
CA ILE A 524 25.11 27.16 8.04
C ILE A 524 25.23 28.64 8.36
N PHE A 525 24.10 29.30 8.71
CA PHE A 525 24.08 30.75 8.98
C PHE A 525 24.26 31.09 10.47
N SER A 526 24.34 30.11 11.36
CA SER A 526 24.38 30.30 12.82
C SER A 526 23.18 31.09 13.34
N LEU A 527 21.98 30.64 12.89
CA LEU A 527 20.68 31.17 13.27
C LEU A 527 19.93 30.14 14.10
N ASN A 528 18.77 30.51 14.68
CA ASN A 528 17.88 29.55 15.29
C ASN A 528 17.04 28.82 14.23
N PRO A 529 16.79 27.52 14.33
CA PRO A 529 15.87 26.82 13.41
C PRO A 529 14.48 27.45 13.31
N SER A 530 13.98 28.12 14.37
CA SER A 530 12.70 28.85 14.36
C SER A 530 12.68 30.04 13.40
N ASP A 531 13.86 30.62 13.09
CA ASP A 531 13.97 31.80 12.23
C ASP A 531 13.96 31.44 10.74
N ILE A 532 13.99 30.15 10.39
CA ILE A 532 13.99 29.69 9.01
C ILE A 532 12.56 29.34 8.58
N ILE A 533 12.11 29.95 7.50
CA ILE A 533 10.78 29.77 6.92
C ILE A 533 10.91 28.76 5.78
N ILE A 534 10.16 27.65 5.89
CA ILE A 534 10.20 26.56 4.91
C ILE A 534 8.93 26.54 4.09
N ASN A 535 9.05 26.56 2.76
CA ASN A 535 7.96 26.38 1.82
C ASN A 535 8.14 25.04 1.09
N THR A 536 7.14 24.15 1.22
CA THR A 536 7.13 22.82 0.60
C THR A 536 5.99 22.62 -0.40
N ILE A 537 5.26 23.68 -0.74
CA ILE A 537 4.25 23.64 -1.82
C ILE A 537 5.00 23.64 -3.15
N LEU A 538 4.81 22.58 -3.94
CA LEU A 538 5.32 22.46 -5.30
C LEU A 538 4.30 22.94 -6.32
N ASP A 539 4.78 23.70 -7.31
CA ASP A 539 4.00 24.23 -8.43
C ASP A 539 4.76 23.98 -9.74
N THR A 540 4.22 23.17 -10.64
CA THR A 540 4.92 22.77 -11.88
C THR A 540 5.21 23.89 -12.84
N GLN A 541 4.61 25.06 -12.67
CA GLN A 541 4.94 26.27 -13.47
C GLN A 541 6.04 27.14 -12.84
N LYS A 542 6.24 27.05 -11.52
CA LYS A 542 7.17 27.94 -10.78
C LYS A 542 8.45 27.25 -10.34
N ASP A 543 8.35 25.95 -10.02
CA ASP A 543 9.46 25.21 -9.46
C ASP A 543 10.24 24.48 -10.56
N PRO A 544 11.55 24.27 -10.37
CA PRO A 544 12.37 23.53 -11.32
C PRO A 544 11.86 22.11 -11.52
N TRP A 545 11.83 21.66 -12.78
CA TRP A 545 11.42 20.32 -13.12
C TRP A 545 12.37 19.24 -12.54
N SER A 546 11.81 18.25 -11.91
CA SER A 546 12.52 17.07 -11.45
C SER A 546 11.58 15.87 -11.45
N ILE A 547 11.92 14.82 -12.21
CA ILE A 547 11.13 13.57 -12.26
C ILE A 547 11.01 12.91 -10.89
N ALA A 548 12.01 13.12 -10.03
CA ALA A 548 12.04 12.57 -8.67
C ALA A 548 11.43 13.50 -7.63
N ALA A 549 10.87 14.67 -8.01
CA ALA A 549 10.21 15.57 -7.08
C ALA A 549 9.04 14.88 -6.38
N GLY A 550 9.09 14.85 -5.05
CA GLY A 550 8.22 14.10 -4.15
C GLY A 550 9.01 13.28 -3.14
N ASN A 551 8.37 12.29 -2.52
CA ASN A 551 8.96 11.46 -1.46
C ASN A 551 9.36 10.05 -1.92
N TYR A 552 9.78 9.89 -3.17
CA TYR A 552 10.17 8.59 -3.70
C TYR A 552 11.49 8.11 -3.11
N SER A 553 11.61 6.79 -2.86
CA SER A 553 12.84 6.09 -2.55
C SER A 553 13.65 6.74 -1.43
N SER A 554 13.00 7.15 -0.35
CA SER A 554 13.64 7.75 0.84
C SER A 554 14.69 8.83 0.52
N ARG A 555 14.48 9.63 -0.54
CA ARG A 555 15.50 10.56 -1.10
C ARG A 555 15.73 11.80 -0.25
N PHE A 556 14.82 12.15 0.66
CA PHE A 556 14.81 13.45 1.31
C PHE A 556 16.11 13.77 2.06
N ALA A 557 16.54 12.92 2.99
CA ALA A 557 17.71 13.20 3.84
C ALA A 557 19.02 13.28 3.02
N GLY A 558 19.23 12.35 2.09
CA GLY A 558 20.47 12.31 1.31
C GLY A 558 20.51 13.32 0.17
N ALA A 559 19.43 13.48 -0.59
CA ALA A 559 19.41 14.34 -1.77
C ALA A 559 18.88 15.75 -1.46
N VAL A 560 17.65 15.88 -0.94
CA VAL A 560 16.99 17.20 -0.82
C VAL A 560 17.62 18.05 0.28
N ALA A 561 17.84 17.48 1.47
CA ALA A 561 18.52 18.21 2.55
C ALA A 561 19.98 18.56 2.16
N GLY A 562 20.67 17.67 1.46
CA GLY A 562 22.01 17.93 0.92
C GLY A 562 22.03 19.03 -0.13
N THR A 563 21.05 19.08 -1.03
CA THR A 563 20.93 20.15 -2.03
C THR A 563 20.60 21.48 -1.37
N THR A 564 19.80 21.48 -0.31
CA THR A 564 19.54 22.68 0.50
C THR A 564 20.82 23.18 1.19
N GLU A 565 21.63 22.28 1.70
CA GLU A 565 22.97 22.63 2.25
C GLU A 565 23.84 23.29 1.20
N ILE A 566 23.88 22.77 -0.03
CA ILE A 566 24.66 23.37 -1.15
C ILE A 566 24.16 24.78 -1.45
N ALA A 567 22.87 25.02 -1.58
CA ALA A 567 22.30 26.34 -1.84
C ALA A 567 22.62 27.33 -0.70
N ALA A 568 22.46 26.93 0.55
CA ALA A 568 22.77 27.75 1.70
C ALA A 568 24.28 28.08 1.81
N LYS A 569 25.17 27.13 1.50
CA LYS A 569 26.61 27.36 1.46
C LYS A 569 27.02 28.35 0.36
N LYS A 570 26.40 28.26 -0.83
CA LYS A 570 26.63 29.27 -1.91
C LYS A 570 26.25 30.67 -1.42
N LEU A 571 25.08 30.81 -0.81
CA LEU A 571 24.60 32.09 -0.31
C LEU A 571 25.47 32.61 0.86
N LYS A 572 25.90 31.73 1.78
CA LYS A 572 26.85 32.08 2.84
C LYS A 572 28.15 32.62 2.28
N LYS A 573 28.71 32.00 1.21
CA LYS A 573 29.92 32.47 0.53
C LYS A 573 29.74 33.90 -0.01
N ARG A 574 28.57 34.22 -0.60
CA ARG A 574 28.21 35.57 -1.07
C ARG A 574 28.17 36.55 0.11
N LEU A 575 27.42 36.23 1.18
CA LEU A 575 27.36 37.06 2.40
C LEU A 575 28.73 37.26 3.05
N THR A 576 29.59 36.24 3.06
CA THR A 576 30.96 36.34 3.59
C THR A 576 31.78 37.39 2.86
N LYS A 577 31.66 37.47 1.52
CA LYS A 577 32.36 38.49 0.71
C LYS A 577 31.84 39.89 1.03
N ILE A 578 30.51 40.07 1.10
CA ILE A 578 29.90 41.36 1.46
C ILE A 578 30.32 41.78 2.87
N ALA A 579 30.32 40.86 3.84
CA ALA A 579 30.74 41.12 5.20
C ALA A 579 32.21 41.50 5.31
N ALA A 580 33.09 40.81 4.59
CA ALA A 580 34.54 41.13 4.58
C ALA A 580 34.82 42.54 4.08
N SER A 581 34.15 42.97 3.02
CA SER A 581 34.19 44.36 2.52
C SER A 581 33.68 45.33 3.58
N LYS A 582 32.55 45.07 4.22
CA LYS A 582 31.94 45.99 5.22
C LYS A 582 32.71 46.08 6.52
N LEU A 583 33.36 44.98 6.95
CA LEU A 583 34.15 44.93 8.17
C LEU A 583 35.63 45.23 7.92
N ASN A 584 36.01 45.52 6.68
CA ASN A 584 37.39 45.77 6.26
C ASN A 584 38.37 44.69 6.77
N CYS A 585 38.04 43.42 6.55
CA CYS A 585 38.84 42.28 6.99
C CYS A 585 38.93 41.19 5.90
N LYS A 586 39.82 40.24 6.06
CA LYS A 586 40.00 39.13 5.09
C LYS A 586 38.80 38.14 5.17
N LEU A 587 38.50 37.46 4.05
CA LEU A 587 37.43 36.46 3.96
C LEU A 587 37.55 35.37 5.01
N ASP A 588 38.76 34.90 5.29
CA ASP A 588 39.03 33.84 6.25
C ASP A 588 38.88 34.27 7.71
N GLN A 589 38.79 35.58 7.98
CA GLN A 589 38.49 36.17 9.28
C GLN A 589 37.01 36.26 9.62
N ILE A 590 36.13 36.14 8.62
CA ILE A 590 34.69 36.20 8.81
C ILE A 590 34.14 34.95 9.48
N LYS A 591 33.36 35.13 10.54
CA LYS A 591 32.65 34.06 11.24
C LYS A 591 31.21 34.47 11.52
N PHE A 592 30.23 33.52 11.30
CA PHE A 592 28.83 33.67 11.64
C PHE A 592 28.63 33.09 13.06
N VAL A 593 28.05 33.85 13.96
CA VAL A 593 27.82 33.47 15.37
C VAL A 593 26.55 34.11 15.88
N ASN A 594 25.54 33.27 16.22
CA ASN A 594 24.30 33.69 16.87
C ASN A 594 23.64 34.95 16.26
N GLY A 595 23.41 34.93 14.94
CA GLY A 595 22.76 36.04 14.21
C GLY A 595 23.64 37.27 13.98
N LYS A 596 24.94 37.17 14.24
CA LYS A 596 25.96 38.19 13.95
C LYS A 596 27.04 37.64 13.03
N ILE A 597 27.62 38.50 12.26
CA ILE A 597 28.83 38.23 11.47
C ILE A 597 29.97 39.03 12.08
N ILE A 598 31.05 38.37 12.46
CA ILE A 598 32.14 38.94 13.24
C ILE A 598 33.47 38.73 12.51
N ASP A 599 34.42 39.67 12.74
CA ASP A 599 35.84 39.43 12.51
C ASP A 599 36.38 38.55 13.68
N LYS A 600 36.88 37.33 13.40
CA LYS A 600 37.43 36.45 14.42
C LYS A 600 38.64 36.98 15.17
N ASN A 601 39.34 37.99 14.61
CA ASN A 601 40.49 38.63 15.23
C ASN A 601 40.10 39.88 16.06
N ASN A 602 38.89 40.44 15.79
CA ASN A 602 38.36 41.57 16.54
C ASN A 602 36.83 41.43 16.71
N PHE A 603 36.39 40.84 17.79
CA PHE A 603 34.97 40.58 18.06
C PHE A 603 34.09 41.84 18.17
N GLN A 604 34.67 43.02 18.42
CA GLN A 604 33.94 44.32 18.40
C GLN A 604 33.63 44.77 17.00
N ASN A 605 34.42 44.31 16.00
CA ASN A 605 34.15 44.52 14.58
C ASN A 605 33.13 43.49 14.08
N ASN A 606 31.85 43.81 14.17
CA ASN A 606 30.76 42.91 13.84
C ASN A 606 29.61 43.65 13.18
N ILE A 607 28.79 42.88 12.43
CA ILE A 607 27.55 43.32 11.84
C ILE A 607 26.45 42.29 12.11
N SER A 608 25.22 42.72 12.40
CA SER A 608 24.12 41.79 12.54
C SER A 608 23.74 41.15 11.18
N PHE A 609 23.26 39.90 11.20
CA PHE A 609 22.78 39.19 10.02
C PHE A 609 21.71 40.00 9.28
N ARG A 610 20.76 40.57 10.05
CA ARG A 610 19.72 41.48 9.54
C ARG A 610 20.29 42.69 8.82
N ARG A 611 21.29 43.36 9.39
CA ARG A 611 21.91 44.56 8.79
C ARG A 611 22.65 44.20 7.52
N LEU A 612 23.41 43.11 7.50
CA LEU A 612 24.12 42.63 6.33
C LEU A 612 23.16 42.31 5.16
N ALA A 613 22.06 41.61 5.46
CA ALA A 613 21.00 41.31 4.50
C ALA A 613 20.38 42.61 3.95
N GLY A 614 20.11 43.57 4.85
CA GLY A 614 19.52 44.87 4.48
C GLY A 614 20.37 45.66 3.49
N ILE A 615 21.67 45.62 3.60
CA ILE A 615 22.60 46.30 2.68
C ILE A 615 22.40 45.81 1.24
N SER A 616 22.33 44.52 1.03
CA SER A 616 22.16 43.91 -0.30
C SER A 616 20.84 44.30 -1.00
N HIS A 617 19.82 44.73 -0.24
CA HIS A 617 18.52 45.12 -0.77
C HIS A 617 18.31 46.64 -0.84
N TRP A 618 18.73 47.37 0.21
CA TRP A 618 18.43 48.81 0.33
C TRP A 618 19.58 49.68 -0.13
N SER A 619 20.82 49.13 -0.17
CA SER A 619 22.03 49.86 -0.56
C SER A 619 22.88 49.03 -1.53
N PRO A 620 22.31 48.61 -2.70
CA PRO A 620 23.01 47.70 -3.62
C PRO A 620 24.36 48.30 -4.12
N GLY A 621 24.53 49.63 -4.20
CA GLY A 621 25.82 50.27 -4.51
C GLY A 621 26.90 50.12 -3.43
N GLU A 622 26.56 49.58 -2.26
CA GLU A 622 27.51 49.21 -1.23
C GLU A 622 27.96 47.76 -1.31
N VAL A 623 27.41 46.99 -2.21
CA VAL A 623 27.85 45.58 -2.49
C VAL A 623 28.99 45.69 -3.50
N PRO A 624 30.16 45.01 -3.29
CA PRO A 624 31.25 45.00 -4.24
C PRO A 624 30.84 44.57 -5.65
N ASP A 625 31.33 45.26 -6.69
CA ASP A 625 30.93 45.07 -8.09
C ASP A 625 31.11 43.64 -8.59
N GLU A 626 32.09 42.92 -8.07
CA GLU A 626 32.36 41.53 -8.43
C GLU A 626 31.40 40.52 -7.77
N ILE A 627 30.42 40.98 -6.97
CA ILE A 627 29.45 40.14 -6.29
C ILE A 627 28.09 40.31 -6.96
N GLU A 628 27.53 39.21 -7.43
CA GLU A 628 26.18 39.17 -7.96
C GLU A 628 25.16 39.74 -6.97
N GLN A 629 24.32 40.64 -7.41
CA GLN A 629 23.29 41.26 -6.56
C GLN A 629 22.17 40.32 -6.22
N GLY A 630 21.44 40.65 -5.13
CA GLY A 630 20.36 39.82 -4.58
C GLY A 630 20.84 38.65 -3.71
N LEU A 631 20.02 38.23 -2.82
CA LEU A 631 20.30 37.16 -1.84
C LEU A 631 19.40 35.94 -2.08
N ARG A 632 19.54 35.33 -3.25
CA ARG A 632 18.89 34.08 -3.59
C ARG A 632 19.84 33.15 -4.33
N GLU A 633 19.91 31.90 -3.88
CA GLU A 633 20.66 30.84 -4.54
C GLU A 633 19.77 29.65 -4.82
N VAL A 634 19.95 29.05 -5.98
CA VAL A 634 19.34 27.79 -6.37
C VAL A 634 20.43 26.75 -6.53
N ALA A 635 20.20 25.57 -6.00
CA ALA A 635 21.08 24.43 -6.22
C ALA A 635 20.32 23.29 -6.88
N PHE A 636 21.00 22.64 -7.82
CA PHE A 636 20.64 21.37 -8.41
C PHE A 636 21.72 20.37 -8.05
N TRP A 637 21.28 19.15 -7.74
CA TRP A 637 22.22 18.09 -7.43
C TRP A 637 21.74 16.75 -7.99
N SER A 638 22.67 16.05 -8.62
CA SER A 638 22.53 14.66 -9.00
C SER A 638 23.91 14.00 -9.04
N ASP A 639 23.97 12.69 -9.07
CA ASP A 639 25.23 11.95 -9.14
C ASP A 639 25.27 11.08 -10.39
N VAL A 640 26.38 11.15 -11.13
CA VAL A 640 26.63 10.40 -12.37
C VAL A 640 26.72 8.89 -12.16
N LYS A 641 26.88 8.42 -10.92
CA LYS A 641 26.88 6.99 -10.60
C LYS A 641 25.52 6.34 -10.76
N ILE A 642 24.41 7.12 -10.72
CA ILE A 642 23.09 6.60 -11.07
C ILE A 642 23.06 6.37 -12.58
N GLN A 643 22.87 5.11 -12.97
CA GLN A 643 22.92 4.71 -14.38
C GLN A 643 21.65 3.97 -14.78
N PRO A 644 21.13 4.19 -16.00
CA PRO A 644 20.07 3.35 -16.57
C PRO A 644 20.62 1.94 -16.85
N PRO A 645 19.76 0.96 -17.15
CA PRO A 645 20.20 -0.38 -17.51
C PRO A 645 21.02 -0.34 -18.82
N ASN A 646 22.20 -0.97 -18.79
CA ASN A 646 23.07 -1.10 -19.95
C ASN A 646 22.63 -2.25 -20.89
N GLU A 647 23.41 -2.55 -21.93
CA GLU A 647 23.16 -3.63 -22.89
C GLU A 647 23.10 -5.04 -22.26
N LYS A 648 23.76 -5.23 -21.09
CA LYS A 648 23.76 -6.48 -20.30
C LYS A 648 22.68 -6.48 -19.23
N ASP A 649 21.76 -5.53 -19.26
CA ASP A 649 20.73 -5.34 -18.23
C ASP A 649 21.29 -5.08 -16.81
N GLU A 650 22.59 -4.71 -16.66
CA GLU A 650 23.15 -4.24 -15.39
C GLU A 650 22.65 -2.81 -15.11
N ILE A 651 22.20 -2.54 -13.89
CA ILE A 651 21.68 -1.22 -13.51
C ILE A 651 22.17 -0.77 -12.14
N ASN A 652 22.62 0.48 -12.04
CA ASN A 652 22.75 1.19 -10.76
C ASN A 652 21.61 2.19 -10.60
N GLY A 653 20.44 1.70 -10.27
CA GLY A 653 19.21 2.47 -10.18
C GLY A 653 19.02 3.26 -8.87
N SER A 654 19.92 3.10 -7.89
CA SER A 654 19.89 3.80 -6.60
C SER A 654 21.30 4.22 -6.20
N LEU A 655 21.42 5.39 -5.58
CA LEU A 655 22.74 5.97 -5.27
C LEU A 655 23.34 5.44 -3.97
N VAL A 656 22.50 5.23 -2.94
CA VAL A 656 22.94 4.81 -1.60
C VAL A 656 22.02 3.74 -1.03
N TYR A 657 22.57 2.97 -0.09
CA TYR A 657 21.91 1.80 0.49
C TYR A 657 22.01 1.84 2.02
N GLY A 658 20.88 2.04 2.71
CA GLY A 658 20.76 1.85 4.15
C GLY A 658 20.78 0.36 4.49
N PHE A 659 21.28 -0.03 5.67
CA PHE A 659 21.28 -1.42 6.11
C PHE A 659 20.41 -1.61 7.35
N VAL A 660 19.60 -2.67 7.37
CA VAL A 660 18.74 -3.04 8.50
C VAL A 660 19.04 -4.47 8.92
N PHE A 661 19.16 -4.68 10.23
CA PHE A 661 19.21 -5.99 10.87
C PHE A 661 18.13 -6.10 11.95
N ASP A 662 17.16 -6.96 11.72
CA ASP A 662 16.04 -7.18 12.65
C ASP A 662 16.17 -8.50 13.40
N VAL A 663 15.78 -8.48 14.67
CA VAL A 663 15.61 -9.67 15.52
C VAL A 663 14.21 -9.65 16.14
N CYS A 664 13.43 -10.66 15.84
CA CYS A 664 12.06 -10.82 16.32
C CYS A 664 11.92 -12.05 17.21
N GLY A 665 11.43 -11.87 18.43
CA GLY A 665 10.96 -12.95 19.28
C GLY A 665 9.45 -13.05 19.22
N VAL A 666 8.89 -14.19 18.80
CA VAL A 666 7.45 -14.45 18.82
C VAL A 666 7.08 -15.57 19.78
N GLU A 667 6.00 -15.37 20.52
CA GLU A 667 5.35 -16.39 21.36
C GLU A 667 4.05 -16.84 20.68
N ILE A 668 3.84 -18.14 20.58
CA ILE A 668 2.66 -18.74 19.97
C ILE A 668 1.97 -19.64 20.98
N ASP A 669 0.67 -19.46 21.19
CA ASP A 669 -0.14 -20.35 21.97
C ASP A 669 -0.71 -21.45 21.05
N PRO A 670 -0.32 -22.72 21.22
CA PRO A 670 -0.81 -23.79 20.38
C PRO A 670 -2.30 -24.12 20.61
N ASN A 671 -2.89 -23.71 21.75
CA ASN A 671 -4.26 -24.01 22.10
C ASN A 671 -5.27 -23.12 21.36
N ASP A 672 -4.99 -21.82 21.26
CA ASP A 672 -5.88 -20.84 20.60
C ASP A 672 -5.32 -20.29 19.29
N SER A 673 -4.13 -20.78 18.90
CA SER A 673 -3.40 -20.34 17.69
C SER A 673 -3.14 -18.83 17.62
N SER A 674 -3.01 -18.19 18.79
CA SER A 674 -2.62 -16.79 18.86
C SER A 674 -1.09 -16.65 18.72
N ILE A 675 -0.68 -15.56 18.09
CA ILE A 675 0.73 -15.13 17.96
C ILE A 675 0.87 -13.76 18.58
N LYS A 676 1.98 -13.57 19.31
CA LYS A 676 2.37 -12.30 19.91
C LYS A 676 3.82 -12.01 19.60
N ILE A 677 4.12 -10.80 19.13
CA ILE A 677 5.49 -10.29 19.11
C ILE A 677 5.86 -9.97 20.55
N ASP A 678 6.73 -10.78 21.16
CA ASP A 678 7.15 -10.60 22.54
C ASP A 678 8.20 -9.49 22.66
N LYS A 679 9.21 -9.52 21.77
CA LYS A 679 10.30 -8.54 21.70
C LYS A 679 10.71 -8.33 20.26
N TYR A 680 10.99 -7.08 19.91
CA TYR A 680 11.52 -6.72 18.60
C TYR A 680 12.72 -5.79 18.74
N ILE A 681 13.79 -6.07 18.02
CA ILE A 681 15.00 -5.24 17.95
C ILE A 681 15.25 -4.93 16.48
N THR A 682 15.47 -3.66 16.17
CA THR A 682 15.81 -3.22 14.82
C THR A 682 17.09 -2.40 14.85
N GLY A 683 18.11 -2.88 14.15
CA GLY A 683 19.38 -2.22 13.97
C GLY A 683 19.42 -1.49 12.62
N HIS A 684 19.87 -0.24 12.60
CA HIS A 684 19.93 0.59 11.40
C HIS A 684 21.31 1.20 11.16
N ASP A 685 21.75 1.19 9.90
CA ASP A 685 22.83 2.00 9.38
C ASP A 685 22.29 2.85 8.24
N ALA A 686 21.88 4.08 8.55
CA ALA A 686 21.33 5.04 7.60
C ALA A 686 22.34 6.18 7.25
N GLY A 687 23.63 5.90 7.35
CA GLY A 687 24.65 6.92 7.23
C GLY A 687 24.54 7.93 8.37
N LYS A 688 24.77 9.22 8.09
CA LYS A 688 24.59 10.27 9.08
C LYS A 688 23.12 10.56 9.36
N ILE A 689 22.73 10.51 10.65
CA ILE A 689 21.36 10.82 11.08
C ILE A 689 21.23 12.33 11.35
N LEU A 690 20.30 12.99 10.65
CA LEU A 690 20.11 14.43 10.73
C LEU A 690 19.28 14.87 11.96
N ASN A 691 18.32 14.03 12.36
CA ASN A 691 17.51 14.20 13.57
C ASN A 691 17.10 12.81 14.08
N PRO A 692 17.64 12.32 15.18
CA PRO A 692 17.34 10.98 15.70
C PRO A 692 15.87 10.77 16.04
N LEU A 693 15.19 11.76 16.62
CA LEU A 693 13.77 11.67 16.97
C LEU A 693 12.88 11.41 15.75
N LEU A 694 13.12 12.15 14.65
CA LEU A 694 12.37 11.99 13.42
C LEU A 694 12.74 10.69 12.69
N ALA A 695 14.01 10.28 12.75
CA ALA A 695 14.48 9.01 12.20
C ALA A 695 13.78 7.83 12.89
N ASP A 696 13.74 7.81 14.22
CA ASP A 696 13.05 6.78 15.01
C ASP A 696 11.55 6.77 14.69
N GLY A 697 10.92 7.94 14.53
CA GLY A 697 9.53 8.06 14.12
C GLY A 697 9.24 7.40 12.76
N GLN A 698 10.16 7.50 11.79
CA GLN A 698 10.04 6.80 10.51
C GLN A 698 10.19 5.28 10.66
N ILE A 699 11.10 4.82 11.51
CA ILE A 699 11.31 3.40 11.81
C ILE A 699 10.07 2.82 12.48
N TYR A 700 9.52 3.47 13.52
CA TYR A 700 8.27 3.06 14.17
C TYR A 700 7.11 2.92 13.18
N GLY A 701 6.93 3.91 12.29
CA GLY A 701 5.87 3.89 11.29
C GLY A 701 6.05 2.77 10.26
N ALA A 702 7.28 2.49 9.82
CA ALA A 702 7.56 1.38 8.90
C ALA A 702 7.35 0.02 9.56
N TYR A 703 7.77 -0.12 10.81
CA TYR A 703 7.53 -1.30 11.63
C TYR A 703 6.03 -1.57 11.83
N ALA A 704 5.25 -0.53 12.17
CA ALA A 704 3.80 -0.66 12.34
C ALA A 704 3.10 -1.17 11.07
N HIS A 705 3.39 -0.58 9.89
CA HIS A 705 2.88 -1.10 8.62
C HIS A 705 3.28 -2.55 8.36
N ALA A 706 4.51 -2.90 8.69
CA ALA A 706 5.03 -4.25 8.46
C ALA A 706 4.40 -5.29 9.39
N VAL A 707 4.10 -4.94 10.65
CA VAL A 707 3.33 -5.79 11.57
C VAL A 707 1.93 -6.02 11.02
N GLY A 708 1.26 -4.98 10.50
CA GLY A 708 -0.03 -5.09 9.83
C GLY A 708 0.01 -6.07 8.67
N ALA A 709 0.93 -5.88 7.73
CA ALA A 709 1.15 -6.77 6.58
C ALA A 709 1.49 -8.22 6.98
N SER A 710 2.13 -8.40 8.15
CA SER A 710 2.55 -9.73 8.62
C SER A 710 1.46 -10.52 9.32
N LEU A 711 0.55 -9.85 10.04
CA LEU A 711 -0.39 -10.49 10.96
C LEU A 711 -1.86 -10.29 10.60
N LEU A 712 -2.24 -9.21 9.88
CA LEU A 712 -3.62 -8.75 9.79
C LEU A 712 -4.09 -8.43 8.37
N GLU A 713 -3.28 -7.68 7.60
CA GLU A 713 -3.69 -7.00 6.38
C GLU A 713 -3.61 -7.89 5.14
N GLU A 714 -4.71 -8.07 4.43
CA GLU A 714 -4.75 -8.81 3.17
C GLU A 714 -5.92 -8.33 2.30
N PHE A 715 -5.67 -8.03 1.03
CA PHE A 715 -6.71 -7.86 0.03
C PHE A 715 -7.24 -9.22 -0.41
N ARG A 716 -8.49 -9.50 -0.05
CA ARG A 716 -9.16 -10.77 -0.34
C ARG A 716 -10.25 -10.59 -1.38
N TYR A 717 -10.37 -11.56 -2.25
CA TYR A 717 -11.36 -11.62 -3.31
C TYR A 717 -12.14 -12.92 -3.21
N ALA A 718 -13.46 -12.87 -3.45
CA ALA A 718 -14.30 -14.05 -3.63
C ALA A 718 -14.07 -14.67 -5.02
N LYS A 719 -14.61 -15.86 -5.26
CA LYS A 719 -14.43 -16.57 -6.55
C LYS A 719 -15.07 -15.84 -7.74
N ASP A 720 -16.11 -15.07 -7.50
CA ASP A 720 -16.75 -14.20 -8.50
C ASP A 720 -16.04 -12.85 -8.70
N GLY A 721 -14.94 -12.62 -7.97
CA GLY A 721 -14.15 -11.40 -8.01
C GLY A 721 -14.63 -10.30 -7.07
N SER A 722 -15.71 -10.51 -6.29
CA SER A 722 -16.15 -9.54 -5.28
C SER A 722 -15.03 -9.24 -4.29
N PHE A 723 -14.83 -7.95 -4.00
CA PHE A 723 -13.80 -7.50 -3.07
C PHE A 723 -14.28 -7.60 -1.62
N LEU A 724 -13.55 -8.38 -0.81
CA LEU A 724 -13.97 -8.72 0.57
C LEU A 724 -13.31 -7.87 1.65
N SER A 725 -12.40 -6.98 1.30
CA SER A 725 -11.61 -6.16 2.23
C SER A 725 -11.94 -4.67 2.11
N GLY A 726 -13.19 -4.31 1.79
CA GLY A 726 -13.63 -2.95 1.49
C GLY A 726 -13.84 -2.05 2.72
N THR A 727 -13.75 -2.56 3.93
CA THR A 727 -13.93 -1.80 5.18
C THR A 727 -12.86 -2.16 6.20
N PHE A 728 -12.60 -1.29 7.18
CA PHE A 728 -11.69 -1.61 8.30
C PHE A 728 -12.19 -2.73 9.23
N GLN A 729 -13.42 -3.17 9.07
CA GLN A 729 -13.93 -4.34 9.75
C GLN A 729 -13.38 -5.64 9.13
N ASP A 730 -13.10 -5.64 7.84
CA ASP A 730 -12.60 -6.80 7.08
C ASP A 730 -11.11 -6.66 6.70
N TYR A 731 -10.63 -5.46 6.45
CA TYR A 731 -9.22 -5.10 6.30
C TYR A 731 -8.72 -4.57 7.64
N LEU A 732 -8.16 -5.45 8.45
CA LEU A 732 -7.77 -5.12 9.82
C LEU A 732 -6.45 -4.37 9.82
N LEU A 733 -6.44 -3.16 10.37
CA LEU A 733 -5.20 -2.44 10.68
C LEU A 733 -4.68 -2.83 12.08
N PRO A 734 -3.36 -2.79 12.31
CA PRO A 734 -2.81 -3.02 13.63
C PRO A 734 -3.15 -1.86 14.58
N SER A 735 -3.44 -2.20 15.82
CA SER A 735 -3.65 -1.25 16.90
C SER A 735 -2.43 -1.24 17.86
N SER A 736 -2.44 -0.39 18.87
CA SER A 736 -1.44 -0.38 19.93
C SER A 736 -1.33 -1.72 20.68
N LYS A 737 -2.29 -2.61 20.52
CA LYS A 737 -2.31 -3.95 21.10
C LYS A 737 -1.40 -4.93 20.37
N GLU A 738 -1.33 -4.83 19.05
CA GLU A 738 -0.48 -5.68 18.20
C GLU A 738 0.93 -5.10 18.05
N ILE A 739 1.09 -3.78 18.21
CA ILE A 739 2.37 -3.09 18.06
C ILE A 739 3.01 -2.88 19.42
N ASN A 740 4.07 -3.62 19.70
CA ASN A 740 4.98 -3.31 20.81
C ASN A 740 6.04 -2.30 20.34
N GLN A 741 6.64 -1.59 21.30
CA GLN A 741 7.73 -0.68 21.00
C GLN A 741 9.00 -1.48 20.65
N PRO A 742 9.57 -1.35 19.43
CA PRO A 742 10.83 -1.96 19.08
C PRO A 742 12.01 -1.25 19.77
N ASP A 743 13.06 -1.99 20.10
CA ASP A 743 14.32 -1.44 20.55
C ASP A 743 15.16 -1.05 19.32
N ILE A 744 15.39 0.25 19.11
CA ILE A 744 16.13 0.77 17.94
C ILE A 744 17.61 0.94 18.30
N ILE A 745 18.48 0.45 17.42
CA ILE A 745 19.94 0.52 17.60
C ILE A 745 20.55 1.10 16.33
N HIS A 746 21.17 2.27 16.42
CA HIS A 746 21.84 2.92 15.30
C HIS A 746 23.35 2.70 15.32
N ILE A 747 23.92 2.57 14.10
CA ILE A 747 25.32 2.90 13.80
C ILE A 747 25.34 3.88 12.62
N GLU A 748 26.44 4.56 12.44
CA GLU A 748 26.64 5.50 11.32
C GLU A 748 27.80 5.05 10.45
N SER A 749 27.53 4.80 9.16
CA SER A 749 28.50 4.67 8.08
C SER A 749 28.15 5.70 7.00
N PRO A 750 28.59 6.96 7.16
CA PRO A 750 28.24 8.04 6.23
C PRO A 750 28.54 7.67 4.79
N SER A 751 27.61 8.00 3.89
CA SER A 751 27.80 7.77 2.46
C SER A 751 28.80 8.79 1.88
N PRO A 752 29.80 8.35 1.10
CA PRO A 752 30.66 9.28 0.37
C PRO A 752 29.98 9.89 -0.87
N PHE A 753 28.76 9.46 -1.20
CA PHE A 753 28.04 9.87 -2.40
C PHE A 753 26.95 10.92 -2.16
N THR A 754 26.63 11.25 -0.91
CA THR A 754 25.65 12.28 -0.58
C THR A 754 26.29 13.45 0.16
N PRO A 755 25.81 14.70 -0.03
CA PRO A 755 26.46 15.88 0.56
C PRO A 755 26.57 15.81 2.09
N LEU A 756 25.54 15.34 2.78
CA LEU A 756 25.49 15.23 4.24
C LEU A 756 25.89 13.84 4.78
N GLY A 757 26.22 12.89 3.91
CA GLY A 757 26.52 11.52 4.30
C GLY A 757 25.30 10.67 4.72
N SER A 758 24.08 11.19 4.58
CA SER A 758 22.84 10.51 4.96
C SER A 758 22.38 9.54 3.88
N LYS A 759 21.67 8.47 4.31
CA LYS A 759 21.00 7.47 3.47
C LYS A 759 19.52 7.41 3.81
N GLY A 760 18.73 6.63 3.05
CA GLY A 760 17.35 6.35 3.36
C GLY A 760 17.19 5.40 4.55
N LEU A 761 16.07 5.52 5.26
CA LEU A 761 15.68 4.62 6.35
C LEU A 761 14.14 4.47 6.49
N GLY A 762 13.39 5.14 5.63
CA GLY A 762 11.93 5.20 5.77
C GLY A 762 11.17 3.96 5.30
N GLU A 763 11.82 3.06 4.56
CA GLU A 763 11.20 1.88 3.94
C GLU A 763 11.74 0.55 4.51
N GLY A 764 12.86 0.58 5.22
CA GLY A 764 13.62 -0.62 5.61
C GLY A 764 12.80 -1.66 6.37
N ASN A 765 12.08 -1.27 7.43
CA ASN A 765 11.27 -2.22 8.21
C ASN A 765 10.06 -2.77 7.43
N CYS A 766 9.54 -2.08 6.41
CA CYS A 766 8.54 -2.68 5.53
C CYS A 766 9.10 -3.90 4.76
N MET A 767 10.42 -3.92 4.53
CA MET A 767 11.12 -5.00 3.82
C MET A 767 11.59 -6.10 4.78
N SER A 768 12.09 -5.75 5.98
CA SER A 768 12.73 -6.68 6.93
C SER A 768 11.77 -7.33 7.92
N THR A 769 10.82 -6.56 8.47
CA THR A 769 9.95 -7.02 9.57
C THR A 769 9.05 -8.19 9.18
N PRO A 770 8.39 -8.24 7.98
CA PRO A 770 7.60 -9.41 7.60
C PRO A 770 8.42 -10.69 7.55
N VAL A 771 9.67 -10.58 7.15
CA VAL A 771 10.63 -11.68 7.13
C VAL A 771 10.99 -12.12 8.53
N ALA A 772 11.39 -11.19 9.41
CA ALA A 772 11.79 -11.49 10.77
C ALA A 772 10.67 -12.21 11.55
N ILE A 773 9.41 -11.75 11.40
CA ILE A 773 8.22 -12.39 12.00
C ILE A 773 8.00 -13.80 11.43
N ALA A 774 8.06 -13.96 10.10
CA ALA A 774 7.88 -15.27 9.47
C ALA A 774 9.02 -16.25 9.81
N ASN A 775 10.27 -15.76 9.90
CA ASN A 775 11.42 -16.58 10.31
C ASN A 775 11.30 -16.99 11.78
N ALA A 776 10.78 -16.12 12.67
CA ALA A 776 10.50 -16.46 14.05
C ALA A 776 9.38 -17.51 14.17
N PHE A 777 8.31 -17.38 13.37
CA PHE A 777 7.26 -18.40 13.31
C PHE A 777 7.81 -19.75 12.81
N SER A 778 8.66 -19.73 11.78
CA SER A 778 9.35 -20.91 11.26
C SER A 778 10.24 -21.59 12.32
N ASP A 779 11.01 -20.80 13.08
CA ASP A 779 11.88 -21.29 14.16
C ASP A 779 11.08 -21.94 15.31
N ALA A 780 9.88 -21.41 15.61
CA ALA A 780 9.01 -21.97 16.65
C ALA A 780 8.28 -23.25 16.22
N THR A 781 7.97 -23.42 14.92
CA THR A 781 7.02 -24.44 14.45
C THR A 781 7.61 -25.45 13.45
N GLY A 782 8.79 -25.18 12.91
CA GLY A 782 9.39 -25.97 11.82
C GLY A 782 8.73 -25.78 10.44
N VAL A 783 7.75 -24.88 10.31
CA VAL A 783 7.05 -24.64 9.03
C VAL A 783 7.91 -23.75 8.14
N SER A 784 8.28 -24.20 6.96
CA SER A 784 9.12 -23.44 6.01
C SER A 784 8.30 -22.61 5.02
N GLU A 785 7.19 -23.12 4.50
CA GLU A 785 6.34 -22.43 3.52
C GLU A 785 5.22 -21.64 4.22
N ILE A 786 5.41 -20.34 4.37
CA ILE A 786 4.52 -19.46 5.09
C ILE A 786 3.95 -18.40 4.15
N THR A 787 2.63 -18.29 4.09
CA THR A 787 1.90 -17.22 3.40
C THR A 787 1.37 -16.20 4.41
N LEU A 788 1.77 -14.96 4.27
CA LEU A 788 1.28 -13.84 5.09
C LEU A 788 -0.16 -13.45 4.71
N PRO A 789 -0.88 -12.73 5.58
CA PRO A 789 -0.59 -12.50 7.00
C PRO A 789 -0.78 -13.79 7.82
N LEU A 790 -0.08 -13.90 8.95
CA LEU A 790 -0.19 -15.01 9.91
C LEU A 790 -1.45 -14.84 10.77
N THR A 791 -2.62 -14.98 10.16
CA THR A 791 -3.90 -14.94 10.88
C THR A 791 -4.08 -16.18 11.75
N LYS A 792 -4.90 -16.11 12.80
CA LYS A 792 -5.19 -17.26 13.69
C LYS A 792 -5.61 -18.51 12.90
N SER A 793 -6.40 -18.37 11.85
CA SER A 793 -6.82 -19.50 11.00
C SER A 793 -5.67 -20.13 10.22
N LYS A 794 -4.74 -19.31 9.68
CA LYS A 794 -3.54 -19.82 9.00
C LYS A 794 -2.59 -20.48 9.99
N ILE A 795 -2.38 -19.91 11.17
CA ILE A 795 -1.56 -20.50 12.24
C ILE A 795 -2.14 -21.85 12.67
N HIS A 796 -3.45 -21.91 12.93
CA HIS A 796 -4.13 -23.17 13.23
C HIS A 796 -3.92 -24.24 12.14
N PHE A 797 -4.03 -23.84 10.88
CA PHE A 797 -3.75 -24.72 9.75
C PHE A 797 -2.32 -25.26 9.76
N TYR A 798 -1.32 -24.37 9.95
CA TYR A 798 0.08 -24.76 9.97
C TYR A 798 0.42 -25.70 11.15
N LEU A 799 -0.11 -25.43 12.34
CA LEU A 799 0.15 -26.25 13.53
C LEU A 799 -0.49 -27.64 13.43
N ASN A 800 -1.60 -27.80 12.69
CA ASN A 800 -2.34 -29.06 12.57
C ASN A 800 -2.14 -29.78 11.23
N LYS A 801 -1.31 -29.25 10.30
CA LYS A 801 -1.09 -29.85 8.97
C LYS A 801 -0.65 -31.31 9.09
N ASN A 802 0.27 -31.64 9.98
CA ASN A 802 0.77 -33.01 10.17
C ASN A 802 -0.25 -33.95 10.86
N LYS A 803 -1.12 -33.42 11.74
CA LYS A 803 -2.21 -34.18 12.36
C LYS A 803 -3.30 -34.53 11.34
N LEU A 804 -3.61 -33.62 10.42
CA LEU A 804 -4.59 -33.85 9.36
C LEU A 804 -4.12 -34.86 8.30
N GLU A 805 -2.83 -34.96 8.03
CA GLU A 805 -2.26 -35.98 7.14
C GLU A 805 -2.29 -37.40 7.73
N ILE A 806 -2.21 -37.55 9.06
CA ILE A 806 -2.31 -38.81 9.75
C ILE A 806 -3.78 -39.30 9.77
N ASP A 807 -4.75 -38.40 10.01
CA ASP A 807 -6.17 -38.72 10.01
C ASP A 807 -6.74 -39.02 8.61
N THR A 808 -6.16 -38.50 7.55
CA THR A 808 -6.63 -38.80 6.16
C THR A 808 -6.29 -40.21 5.68
N LYS A 809 -5.37 -40.93 6.35
CA LYS A 809 -5.09 -42.35 6.06
C LYS A 809 -6.08 -43.33 6.69
N VAL A 810 -6.91 -42.90 7.63
CA VAL A 810 -7.79 -43.77 8.41
C VAL A 810 -9.29 -43.63 8.10
N THR A 811 -9.75 -42.57 7.51
CA THR A 811 -11.19 -42.45 7.16
C THR A 811 -11.43 -41.67 5.88
N LYS A 812 -11.73 -42.34 4.77
CA LYS A 812 -12.51 -41.80 3.67
C LYS A 812 -13.96 -41.55 4.14
N LYS A 813 -14.18 -40.64 5.08
CA LYS A 813 -15.50 -40.08 5.38
C LYS A 813 -15.46 -38.59 5.03
N LYS A 814 -16.30 -38.22 4.08
CA LYS A 814 -16.53 -36.89 3.52
C LYS A 814 -16.57 -35.84 4.62
N THR A 815 -15.49 -35.12 4.80
CA THR A 815 -15.44 -33.91 5.64
C THR A 815 -15.98 -32.74 4.84
N PHE A 816 -16.90 -32.04 5.43
CA PHE A 816 -17.61 -30.90 4.87
C PHE A 816 -16.64 -29.77 4.49
N LEU A 817 -16.92 -29.17 3.36
CA LEU A 817 -16.32 -28.02 2.69
C LEU A 817 -15.60 -27.03 3.64
N LYS A 818 -14.29 -26.93 3.53
CA LYS A 818 -13.57 -25.70 3.85
C LYS A 818 -14.14 -24.63 2.94
N SER A 819 -14.96 -23.73 3.47
CA SER A 819 -15.60 -22.73 2.65
C SER A 819 -14.63 -21.61 2.31
N ASP A 820 -14.31 -21.52 1.04
CA ASP A 820 -13.77 -20.30 0.42
C ASP A 820 -14.84 -19.18 0.34
N TYR A 821 -15.92 -19.33 1.07
CA TYR A 821 -17.05 -18.41 1.10
C TYR A 821 -16.99 -17.50 2.34
N PRO A 822 -17.19 -16.19 2.16
CA PRO A 822 -17.10 -15.21 3.26
C PRO A 822 -18.22 -15.35 4.30
N ILE A 823 -19.37 -15.90 3.89
CA ILE A 823 -20.50 -16.18 4.77
C ILE A 823 -20.65 -17.70 4.85
N SER A 824 -20.47 -18.27 6.02
CA SER A 824 -20.61 -19.72 6.19
C SER A 824 -20.99 -20.08 7.61
N GLY A 825 -21.63 -21.23 7.76
CA GLY A 825 -21.97 -21.74 9.06
C GLY A 825 -22.54 -23.18 9.00
N PHE A 826 -22.66 -23.75 10.17
CA PHE A 826 -23.30 -25.07 10.36
C PHE A 826 -24.11 -25.06 11.66
N GLY A 827 -25.02 -25.98 11.75
CA GLY A 827 -25.83 -26.11 12.96
C GLY A 827 -26.73 -27.33 12.91
N HIS A 828 -27.49 -27.49 13.98
CA HIS A 828 -28.53 -28.50 14.05
C HIS A 828 -29.74 -27.95 14.80
N THR A 829 -30.93 -28.51 14.50
CA THR A 829 -32.15 -28.20 15.20
C THR A 829 -33.01 -29.45 15.31
N LEU A 830 -33.82 -29.55 16.36
CA LEU A 830 -34.73 -30.67 16.59
C LEU A 830 -36.16 -30.21 16.30
N ILE A 831 -36.81 -30.81 15.31
CA ILE A 831 -38.18 -30.50 14.92
C ILE A 831 -39.10 -31.59 15.46
N LYS A 832 -40.19 -31.19 16.15
CA LYS A 832 -41.24 -32.11 16.67
C LYS A 832 -42.13 -32.57 15.53
N MET A 833 -41.59 -33.36 14.62
CA MET A 833 -42.25 -33.90 13.44
C MET A 833 -41.49 -35.15 13.00
N ASN A 834 -42.20 -36.20 12.49
CA ASN A 834 -41.54 -37.35 11.93
C ASN A 834 -40.81 -37.01 10.61
N LYS A 835 -39.83 -37.79 10.25
CA LYS A 835 -38.90 -37.56 9.15
C LYS A 835 -39.58 -37.44 7.79
N SER A 836 -40.53 -38.29 7.50
CA SER A 836 -41.27 -38.32 6.23
C SER A 836 -42.14 -37.07 6.03
N ASN A 837 -42.88 -36.66 7.08
CA ASN A 837 -43.70 -35.46 7.02
C ASN A 837 -42.85 -34.17 6.89
N LEU A 838 -41.69 -34.11 7.58
CA LEU A 838 -40.76 -33.00 7.45
C LEU A 838 -40.18 -32.95 6.05
N TRP A 839 -39.81 -34.08 5.46
CA TRP A 839 -39.29 -34.19 4.11
C TRP A 839 -40.30 -33.66 3.08
N LYS A 840 -41.57 -34.05 3.17
CA LYS A 840 -42.63 -33.56 2.28
C LYS A 840 -42.80 -32.06 2.37
N LYS A 841 -42.80 -31.47 3.58
CA LYS A 841 -42.89 -30.01 3.78
C LYS A 841 -41.68 -29.22 3.27
N LEU A 842 -40.48 -29.79 3.30
CA LEU A 842 -39.24 -29.16 2.79
C LEU A 842 -39.20 -29.10 1.24
N LEU A 843 -40.04 -29.85 0.56
CA LEU A 843 -40.14 -29.90 -0.90
C LEU A 843 -41.43 -29.29 -1.45
N ASP A 844 -42.42 -29.04 -0.61
CA ASP A 844 -43.71 -28.52 -0.99
C ASP A 844 -43.73 -27.00 -1.10
N VAL A 845 -44.12 -26.48 -2.28
CA VAL A 845 -44.08 -25.03 -2.61
C VAL A 845 -44.99 -24.23 -1.66
N GLU A 846 -46.17 -24.74 -1.33
CA GLU A 846 -47.08 -24.03 -0.46
C GLU A 846 -46.57 -23.99 0.99
N SER A 847 -45.97 -25.04 1.48
CA SER A 847 -45.32 -25.09 2.77
C SER A 847 -44.10 -24.14 2.81
N LEU A 848 -43.26 -24.16 1.77
CA LEU A 848 -42.10 -23.27 1.66
C LEU A 848 -42.48 -21.80 1.61
N SER A 849 -43.55 -21.42 0.93
CA SER A 849 -44.03 -20.05 0.86
C SER A 849 -44.42 -19.48 2.24
N LYS A 850 -44.89 -20.32 3.16
CA LYS A 850 -45.30 -19.96 4.54
C LYS A 850 -44.11 -19.98 5.52
N ILE A 851 -43.09 -20.79 5.25
CA ILE A 851 -41.98 -21.08 6.16
C ILE A 851 -40.76 -20.18 5.89
N ILE A 852 -40.47 -19.81 4.62
CA ILE A 852 -39.38 -18.95 4.26
C ILE A 852 -39.66 -17.51 4.74
N PRO A 853 -38.86 -16.95 5.66
CA PRO A 853 -39.11 -15.62 6.21
C PRO A 853 -39.08 -14.55 5.10
N GLY A 854 -40.15 -13.76 4.99
CA GLY A 854 -40.24 -12.71 3.99
C GLY A 854 -40.56 -13.15 2.56
N CYS A 855 -40.88 -14.42 2.34
CA CYS A 855 -41.29 -14.93 1.02
C CYS A 855 -42.59 -14.24 0.54
N LYS A 856 -42.53 -13.60 -0.65
CA LYS A 856 -43.68 -13.00 -1.32
C LYS A 856 -44.35 -13.99 -2.26
N ASN A 857 -43.56 -14.70 -3.01
CA ASN A 857 -44.02 -15.80 -3.87
C ASN A 857 -42.89 -16.80 -4.12
N ILE A 858 -43.24 -18.03 -4.43
CA ILE A 858 -42.33 -19.09 -4.85
C ILE A 858 -43.05 -19.99 -5.84
N LYS A 859 -42.37 -20.44 -6.88
CA LYS A 859 -42.89 -21.30 -7.95
C LYS A 859 -41.89 -22.41 -8.24
N LEU A 860 -42.39 -23.61 -8.52
CA LEU A 860 -41.61 -24.71 -9.06
C LEU A 860 -41.57 -24.57 -10.59
N ILE A 861 -40.39 -24.30 -11.18
CA ILE A 861 -40.24 -24.13 -12.62
C ILE A 861 -40.06 -25.48 -13.33
N LYS A 862 -39.24 -26.33 -12.76
CA LYS A 862 -38.96 -27.72 -13.17
C LYS A 862 -38.74 -28.55 -11.91
N LYS A 863 -38.79 -29.89 -12.01
CA LYS A 863 -38.48 -30.77 -10.89
C LYS A 863 -37.19 -30.31 -10.15
N ASN A 864 -37.28 -30.04 -8.85
CA ASN A 864 -36.24 -29.61 -7.95
C ASN A 864 -35.64 -28.18 -8.23
N ASN A 865 -36.32 -27.33 -9.02
CA ASN A 865 -35.89 -25.96 -9.30
C ASN A 865 -36.99 -24.98 -8.89
N TYR A 866 -36.65 -24.06 -7.99
CA TYR A 866 -37.57 -23.08 -7.40
C TYR A 866 -37.16 -21.67 -7.80
N LEU A 867 -38.11 -20.82 -8.16
CA LEU A 867 -37.97 -19.40 -8.39
C LEU A 867 -38.91 -18.62 -7.51
N GLY A 868 -38.50 -17.53 -6.93
CA GLY A 868 -39.39 -16.73 -6.10
C GLY A 868 -38.84 -15.34 -5.79
N VAL A 869 -39.60 -14.61 -4.99
CA VAL A 869 -39.29 -13.29 -4.49
C VAL A 869 -39.33 -13.27 -2.97
N ILE A 870 -38.29 -12.79 -2.35
CA ILE A 870 -38.18 -12.62 -0.90
C ILE A 870 -37.92 -11.15 -0.53
N ASN A 871 -38.60 -10.69 0.54
CA ASN A 871 -38.30 -9.37 1.12
C ASN A 871 -37.51 -9.58 2.42
N ILE A 872 -36.24 -9.25 2.40
CA ILE A 872 -35.36 -9.36 3.57
C ILE A 872 -35.40 -8.06 4.36
N LYS A 873 -35.58 -8.16 5.69
CA LYS A 873 -35.58 -7.05 6.65
C LYS A 873 -34.78 -7.45 7.89
N VAL A 874 -33.44 -7.42 7.80
CA VAL A 874 -32.59 -7.80 8.92
C VAL A 874 -31.49 -6.76 9.07
N GLY A 875 -31.60 -5.91 10.09
CA GLY A 875 -30.66 -4.80 10.34
C GLY A 875 -30.57 -3.84 9.15
N PRO A 876 -29.37 -3.53 8.67
CA PRO A 876 -29.18 -2.65 7.50
C PRO A 876 -29.56 -3.31 6.17
N ILE A 877 -29.81 -4.64 6.17
CA ILE A 877 -30.17 -5.41 4.97
C ILE A 877 -31.68 -5.36 4.82
N LYS A 878 -32.16 -4.41 4.00
CA LYS A 878 -33.60 -4.24 3.70
C LYS A 878 -33.78 -4.15 2.19
N GLY A 879 -34.53 -5.09 1.60
CA GLY A 879 -34.78 -5.06 0.16
C GLY A 879 -35.52 -6.28 -0.35
N GLU A 880 -35.99 -6.15 -1.58
CA GLU A 880 -36.62 -7.22 -2.34
C GLU A 880 -35.58 -7.93 -3.22
N TYR A 881 -35.55 -9.25 -3.17
CA TYR A 881 -34.62 -10.09 -3.92
C TYR A 881 -35.38 -11.17 -4.68
N LYS A 882 -35.08 -11.32 -5.97
CA LYS A 882 -35.47 -12.51 -6.75
C LYS A 882 -34.47 -13.61 -6.41
N PHE A 883 -34.96 -14.82 -6.11
CA PHE A 883 -34.09 -15.95 -5.85
C PHE A 883 -34.39 -17.14 -6.75
N PHE A 884 -33.34 -17.87 -7.10
CA PHE A 884 -33.41 -19.17 -7.76
C PHE A 884 -32.67 -20.19 -6.88
N VAL A 885 -33.32 -21.34 -6.64
CA VAL A 885 -32.76 -22.45 -5.87
C VAL A 885 -32.94 -23.77 -6.62
N LYS A 886 -31.88 -24.53 -6.73
CA LYS A 886 -31.83 -25.88 -7.31
C LYS A 886 -31.45 -26.88 -6.23
N LEU A 887 -32.23 -27.97 -6.09
CA LEU A 887 -31.86 -29.08 -5.24
C LEU A 887 -31.11 -30.14 -6.04
N THR A 888 -29.99 -30.61 -5.47
CA THR A 888 -29.07 -31.58 -6.07
C THR A 888 -28.69 -32.66 -5.03
N ASN A 889 -28.10 -33.76 -5.47
CA ASN A 889 -27.65 -34.85 -4.59
C ASN A 889 -28.71 -35.32 -3.61
N ILE A 890 -29.94 -35.41 -4.08
CA ILE A 890 -31.10 -35.79 -3.27
C ILE A 890 -31.04 -37.29 -2.91
N LYS A 891 -30.96 -37.57 -1.60
CA LYS A 891 -31.17 -38.90 -1.04
C LYS A 891 -32.51 -38.87 -0.32
N HIS A 892 -33.52 -39.52 -0.88
CA HIS A 892 -34.90 -39.49 -0.41
C HIS A 892 -34.97 -39.63 1.10
N GLU A 893 -35.71 -38.73 1.74
CA GLU A 893 -35.90 -38.62 3.20
C GLU A 893 -34.64 -38.48 4.05
N ASN A 894 -33.43 -38.43 3.45
CA ASN A 894 -32.17 -38.37 4.20
C ASN A 894 -31.42 -37.06 4.06
N SER A 895 -31.19 -36.58 2.82
CA SER A 895 -30.40 -35.37 2.61
C SER A 895 -30.56 -34.81 1.20
N PHE A 896 -30.27 -33.53 1.04
CA PHE A 896 -30.09 -32.87 -0.25
C PHE A 896 -29.10 -31.70 -0.15
N LYS A 897 -28.57 -31.31 -1.29
CA LYS A 897 -27.78 -30.10 -1.45
C LYS A 897 -28.62 -29.04 -2.16
N LEU A 898 -28.58 -27.79 -1.64
CA LEU A 898 -29.17 -26.61 -2.27
C LEU A 898 -28.04 -25.85 -2.99
N ILE A 899 -28.34 -25.34 -4.17
CA ILE A 899 -27.50 -24.35 -4.86
C ILE A 899 -28.45 -23.23 -5.24
N GLY A 900 -28.12 -22.00 -4.84
CA GLY A 900 -29.01 -20.87 -5.06
C GLY A 900 -28.27 -19.57 -5.41
N ASN A 901 -29.00 -18.69 -6.08
CA ASN A 901 -28.58 -17.31 -6.30
C ASN A 901 -29.75 -16.36 -6.02
N THR A 902 -29.39 -15.14 -5.66
CA THR A 902 -30.33 -14.05 -5.41
C THR A 902 -29.89 -12.81 -6.17
N ASN A 903 -30.84 -12.00 -6.64
CA ASN A 903 -30.59 -10.72 -7.29
C ASN A 903 -31.57 -9.67 -6.79
N GLY A 904 -31.08 -8.48 -6.40
CA GLY A 904 -31.88 -7.35 -5.90
C GLY A 904 -31.14 -6.03 -6.06
N LYS A 905 -31.86 -4.91 -5.81
CA LYS A 905 -31.29 -3.55 -5.99
C LYS A 905 -30.03 -3.26 -5.15
N LEU A 906 -29.82 -3.96 -4.05
CA LEU A 906 -28.67 -3.76 -3.17
C LEU A 906 -27.52 -4.73 -3.44
N GLY A 907 -27.64 -5.59 -4.47
CA GLY A 907 -26.60 -6.56 -4.85
C GLY A 907 -27.16 -7.95 -5.07
N HIS A 908 -26.24 -8.89 -5.27
CA HIS A 908 -26.56 -10.30 -5.53
C HIS A 908 -25.86 -11.22 -4.55
N GLY A 909 -26.45 -12.39 -4.39
CA GLY A 909 -25.89 -13.46 -3.59
C GLY A 909 -25.87 -14.78 -4.33
N SER A 910 -24.85 -15.57 -4.13
CA SER A 910 -24.80 -16.97 -4.57
C SER A 910 -24.37 -17.85 -3.40
N GLY A 911 -24.89 -19.06 -3.35
CA GLY A 911 -24.51 -19.93 -2.23
C GLY A 911 -24.95 -21.37 -2.41
N GLU A 912 -24.44 -22.18 -1.50
CA GLU A 912 -24.79 -23.58 -1.41
C GLU A 912 -25.11 -23.96 0.04
N GLY A 913 -26.00 -24.92 0.21
CA GLY A 913 -26.34 -25.45 1.50
C GLY A 913 -26.47 -26.99 1.43
N PHE A 914 -26.20 -27.63 2.54
CA PHE A 914 -26.43 -29.05 2.71
C PHE A 914 -27.37 -29.27 3.91
N LEU A 915 -28.32 -30.16 3.77
CA LEU A 915 -29.27 -30.51 4.81
C LEU A 915 -29.39 -32.03 4.92
N SER A 916 -29.33 -32.54 6.16
CA SER A 916 -29.54 -33.95 6.45
C SER A 916 -30.52 -34.14 7.61
N LEU A 917 -31.34 -35.21 7.53
CA LEU A 917 -32.38 -35.56 8.50
C LEU A 917 -32.02 -36.86 9.19
N THR A 918 -32.14 -36.87 10.52
CA THR A 918 -31.95 -38.06 11.36
C THR A 918 -33.13 -38.14 12.35
N GLU A 919 -33.77 -39.29 12.45
CA GLU A 919 -34.87 -39.49 13.39
C GLU A 919 -34.34 -39.82 14.78
N ILE A 920 -34.86 -39.16 15.81
CA ILE A 920 -34.54 -39.35 17.22
C ILE A 920 -35.83 -39.24 18.04
N ASP A 921 -36.27 -40.32 18.66
CA ASP A 921 -37.42 -40.39 19.57
C ASP A 921 -38.72 -39.75 18.97
N GLY A 922 -39.07 -40.13 17.76
CA GLY A 922 -40.25 -39.60 17.07
C GLY A 922 -40.17 -38.13 16.63
N LYS A 923 -38.98 -37.50 16.77
CA LYS A 923 -38.65 -36.17 16.31
C LYS A 923 -37.56 -36.26 15.25
N THR A 924 -37.43 -35.25 14.42
CA THR A 924 -36.36 -35.18 13.39
C THR A 924 -35.34 -34.15 13.74
N LYS A 925 -34.09 -34.59 13.87
CA LYS A 925 -32.90 -33.75 13.95
C LYS A 925 -32.51 -33.34 12.53
N ILE A 926 -32.55 -32.04 12.24
CA ILE A 926 -31.97 -31.44 11.03
C ILE A 926 -30.53 -31.03 11.33
N THR A 927 -29.56 -31.51 10.55
CA THR A 927 -28.21 -30.99 10.54
C THR A 927 -28.00 -30.27 9.23
N TYR A 928 -27.47 -29.05 9.29
CA TYR A 928 -27.28 -28.22 8.11
C TYR A 928 -25.91 -27.53 8.10
N SER A 929 -25.43 -27.25 6.90
CA SER A 929 -24.30 -26.33 6.66
C SER A 929 -24.64 -25.46 5.46
N TYR A 930 -24.08 -24.25 5.43
CA TYR A 930 -24.26 -23.32 4.32
C TYR A 930 -22.98 -22.53 4.08
N ALA A 931 -22.84 -22.07 2.82
CA ALA A 931 -21.76 -21.23 2.38
C ALA A 931 -22.28 -20.29 1.28
N ALA A 932 -22.05 -18.98 1.40
CA ALA A 932 -22.59 -17.99 0.49
C ALA A 932 -21.61 -16.83 0.25
N ASN A 933 -21.66 -16.30 -0.96
CA ASN A 933 -21.06 -15.04 -1.36
C ASN A 933 -22.16 -13.99 -1.51
N VAL A 934 -21.83 -12.75 -1.19
CA VAL A 934 -22.70 -11.59 -1.39
C VAL A 934 -21.87 -10.48 -2.01
N SER A 935 -22.39 -9.86 -3.06
CA SER A 935 -21.74 -8.77 -3.81
C SER A 935 -22.67 -7.57 -3.95
N GLY A 936 -22.13 -6.43 -4.40
CA GLY A 936 -22.84 -5.17 -4.51
C GLY A 936 -22.86 -4.36 -3.20
N LYS A 937 -23.73 -3.35 -3.10
CA LYS A 937 -23.84 -2.48 -1.91
C LYS A 937 -24.04 -3.24 -0.60
N ILE A 938 -24.65 -4.42 -0.66
CA ILE A 938 -24.89 -5.27 0.51
C ILE A 938 -23.58 -5.84 1.08
N SER A 939 -22.54 -6.02 0.28
CA SER A 939 -21.23 -6.52 0.76
C SER A 939 -20.47 -5.49 1.61
N SER A 940 -20.75 -4.20 1.43
CA SER A 940 -20.14 -3.11 2.23
C SER A 940 -20.59 -3.12 3.71
N VAL A 941 -21.66 -3.85 4.04
CA VAL A 941 -22.12 -4.03 5.42
C VAL A 941 -21.13 -4.84 6.29
N GLY A 942 -20.22 -5.57 5.65
CA GLY A 942 -19.18 -6.38 6.31
C GLY A 942 -19.63 -7.81 6.66
N ASN A 943 -18.71 -8.75 6.48
CA ASN A 943 -19.00 -10.19 6.61
C ASN A 943 -19.50 -10.63 7.98
N ARG A 944 -19.11 -9.95 9.07
CA ARG A 944 -19.60 -10.29 10.43
C ARG A 944 -21.07 -10.01 10.59
N LEU A 945 -21.56 -8.87 10.09
CA LEU A 945 -22.98 -8.53 10.13
C LEU A 945 -23.79 -9.42 9.18
N LEU A 946 -23.26 -9.73 8.00
CA LEU A 946 -23.87 -10.64 7.04
C LEU A 946 -23.99 -12.07 7.62
N ASN A 947 -22.95 -12.59 8.30
CA ASN A 947 -23.01 -13.88 8.99
C ASN A 947 -24.04 -13.87 10.13
N SER A 948 -24.14 -12.79 10.88
CA SER A 948 -25.15 -12.65 11.94
C SER A 948 -26.56 -12.62 11.36
N ALA A 949 -26.77 -11.88 10.27
CA ALA A 949 -28.04 -11.85 9.55
C ALA A 949 -28.44 -13.22 8.98
N ALA A 950 -27.50 -13.93 8.37
CA ALA A 950 -27.71 -15.29 7.87
C ALA A 950 -28.16 -16.25 9.00
N LYS A 951 -27.51 -16.20 10.16
CA LYS A 951 -27.92 -16.99 11.33
C LYS A 951 -29.34 -16.67 11.81
N ILE A 952 -29.71 -15.38 11.84
CA ILE A 952 -31.06 -14.94 12.22
C ILE A 952 -32.10 -15.48 11.23
N ILE A 953 -31.86 -15.36 9.93
CA ILE A 953 -32.78 -15.83 8.88
C ILE A 953 -32.93 -17.35 8.94
N ILE A 954 -31.84 -18.09 9.11
CA ILE A 954 -31.87 -19.56 9.23
C ILE A 954 -32.58 -19.99 10.49
N ASN A 955 -32.37 -19.35 11.61
CA ASN A 955 -33.10 -19.63 12.84
C ASN A 955 -34.59 -19.33 12.71
N GLN A 956 -34.99 -18.23 12.06
CA GLN A 956 -36.37 -17.92 11.76
C GLN A 956 -37.02 -18.97 10.86
N PHE A 957 -36.29 -19.42 9.81
CA PHE A 957 -36.77 -20.49 8.92
C PHE A 957 -37.08 -21.79 9.70
N PHE A 958 -36.16 -22.29 10.52
CA PHE A 958 -36.36 -23.51 11.28
C PHE A 958 -37.41 -23.35 12.40
N ASN A 959 -37.49 -22.17 13.03
CA ASN A 959 -38.54 -21.90 14.04
C ASN A 959 -39.95 -21.85 13.43
N SER A 960 -40.07 -21.51 12.14
CA SER A 960 -41.38 -21.50 11.46
C SER A 960 -41.94 -22.91 11.29
N PHE A 961 -41.11 -23.95 11.16
CA PHE A 961 -41.59 -25.35 11.20
C PHE A 961 -42.21 -25.75 12.55
N SER A 962 -41.76 -25.19 13.64
CA SER A 962 -42.25 -25.45 14.99
C SER A 962 -43.56 -24.74 15.27
N LYS A 963 -43.91 -23.67 14.54
CA LYS A 963 -45.13 -22.86 14.73
C LYS A 963 -46.33 -23.34 13.90
N VAL A 964 -46.13 -24.05 12.80
CA VAL A 964 -47.18 -24.55 11.92
C VAL A 964 -48.06 -25.59 12.63
N ASN A 965 -47.69 -26.09 13.82
CA ASN A 965 -48.47 -27.00 14.64
C ASN A 965 -49.27 -26.37 15.81
N LYS A 966 -49.27 -25.02 15.96
CA LYS A 966 -50.09 -24.33 16.97
C LYS A 966 -50.98 -23.27 16.30
N SER A 967 -52.20 -23.61 15.97
CA SER A 967 -53.24 -22.61 15.74
C SER A 967 -53.57 -21.90 17.05
N LYS A 968 -53.66 -20.55 16.96
CA LYS A 968 -54.16 -19.60 17.96
C LYS A 968 -53.47 -19.58 19.33
N ASN A 969 -52.56 -18.61 19.53
CA ASN A 969 -52.70 -17.66 20.63
C ASN A 969 -51.69 -16.50 20.45
N ASN A 970 -52.20 -15.29 20.48
CA ASN A 970 -51.49 -14.02 20.53
C ASN A 970 -50.65 -13.94 21.82
N ASN A 971 -49.33 -13.88 21.74
CA ASN A 971 -48.49 -13.32 22.80
C ASN A 971 -46.99 -13.29 22.39
N PHE A 972 -46.68 -12.72 21.21
CA PHE A 972 -45.27 -12.66 20.73
C PHE A 972 -44.63 -11.27 20.89
N ILE A 973 -45.41 -10.24 21.20
CA ILE A 973 -44.91 -8.88 21.42
C ILE A 973 -44.27 -8.72 22.80
N ASN A 974 -44.70 -9.48 23.79
CA ASN A 974 -44.18 -9.36 25.17
C ASN A 974 -42.85 -10.06 25.41
N TYR A 975 -42.41 -11.02 24.60
CA TYR A 975 -41.13 -11.69 24.80
C TYR A 975 -39.93 -10.81 24.40
N PHE A 976 -40.09 -9.91 23.42
CA PHE A 976 -39.01 -9.00 22.99
C PHE A 976 -38.86 -7.79 23.91
N LYS A 977 -39.94 -7.35 24.56
CA LYS A 977 -39.88 -6.22 25.53
C LYS A 977 -39.13 -6.57 26.82
N THR A 978 -39.14 -7.84 27.23
CA THR A 978 -38.54 -8.26 28.50
C THR A 978 -37.03 -8.56 28.41
N LYS A 979 -36.49 -8.81 27.21
CA LYS A 979 -35.10 -9.23 27.04
C LYS A 979 -34.15 -8.15 26.57
N PHE A 980 -34.66 -7.00 26.12
CA PHE A 980 -33.84 -5.89 25.58
C PHE A 980 -34.13 -4.50 26.18
N GLY A 981 -34.83 -4.42 27.30
CA GLY A 981 -34.87 -3.22 28.16
C GLY A 981 -35.26 -1.89 27.48
N ILE A 982 -36.14 -1.89 26.44
CA ILE A 982 -36.56 -0.66 25.79
C ILE A 982 -37.80 -0.14 26.48
N LYS A 983 -37.67 0.85 27.36
CA LYS A 983 -38.75 1.66 27.89
C LYS A 983 -39.23 2.62 26.80
N ASN A 984 -40.57 2.70 26.63
CA ASN A 984 -41.21 3.74 25.85
C ASN A 984 -41.06 5.10 26.59
N GLU A 985 -40.41 6.04 25.96
CA GLU A 985 -40.73 7.45 26.21
C GLU A 985 -41.42 8.01 24.97
N THR A 986 -42.72 8.16 25.12
CA THR A 986 -43.54 9.10 24.36
C THR A 986 -43.19 10.50 24.85
N THR A 987 -42.68 11.34 23.99
CA THR A 987 -42.91 12.79 24.09
C THR A 987 -42.89 13.41 22.71
N THR A 988 -43.99 14.01 22.42
CA THR A 988 -44.34 14.96 21.35
C THR A 988 -43.30 16.10 21.27
N ILE A 989 -42.77 16.38 20.14
CA ILE A 989 -42.84 17.62 19.31
C ILE A 989 -41.99 17.37 18.05
#